data_6d642d60135c70cf9304451ce733cafe
#
_entry.id   6d642d60135c70cf9304451ce733cafe
#
_cell.length_a   1.000
_cell.length_b   1.000
_cell.length_c   1.000
_cell.angle_alpha   90.00
_cell.angle_beta   90.00
_cell.angle_gamma   90.00
#
_symmetry.space_group_name_H-M   'P 1'
#
loop_
_entity.id
_entity.type
_entity.pdbx_description
1 polymer ?
#
loop_
_entity_poly.entity_id
_entity_poly.type
_entity_poly.pdbx_seq_one_letter_code
_entity_poly.pdbx_strand_id
1 'polypeptide(L)'
;MFRLSPVVFLLFWANLIQAQRAYFQQQTNYNISVTLDDEKHVLTGNATIDYTNHSPNNLTFIYFHLWYNAFSNKKSAYAKQELRNGRSAFYFAENDEFGGMIDLDFKANGKKCEVEVDKDNPDIAKVILQNPLKTGEKVTISTPFKVQIPKPFSRGGHVGQQYLMTQWFPKPAVYDRDGWHQMPYLNQGEFYAEFGNFDVSISLPENYVVGGTGVLQTASEIDFLNQKIKNTEGIVLAAGKSNKSNYIKKDSIPISSKNSKTIRFRAENVHDFAWFADKAFNVLKSEVVLKNGKKVETYVYFRSEFVEQWKKAPEYINRAVKFYSDLVGDYPHPHASAVMANGGYEGGMEYPMITVLAGHYTPKDLDVTIAHEVGHNWFQGILGSNERDNAWMDEGLNSYYDHRYTLNFYANTEGVVSGIQKFLIKKSDYSLEEILLQRQDFNRKNQAIQTPSNDLTENNYYMNAYEKPAEFMKILENYYGKERFDSIMHSYFESWKFKHPQPTDFRKHWETATDDNMSWLFDDLMSSTEQLDYKILDIKDNGSEWVLTIENKSGIAAPFEINCLKNNVEILKKSFKGINNQVVLKIVKGDFDLIAIDNNHLLPDINRSNNYAQTIGHGSTSMPWSMTFLGGIDNSKKKNIYWSPALAANKYDGAMLGLLLHNGFLPEKNWNWAVAPLYATGSHKLTGVADIDFSFFKKNHKITLSAAGKQFSFKKTPTNNLLAYSKITPSVTIDFWKKPLSQIIQSLSIRHTFLNEQSIFKDSIEKISIKNKWFNISEISYSAKIQNTLTPTSFRVCVEKYCYEIFDRRQKFVKTTFELNQDFMYREGRKIYSRLFVGGFPVNTGRNSGLGFTRGFLGLSARGFADYRYDDYYLGRNEVTGLLSQQIGSTTEGGLKYALPEGDETRVGYSNNFIASLNLKAHLPVKLPLDIKPYFDIGYFSDTRPGGERTTSQWLMSGGLSWELSDYFGIYVPLYFSGKSDDPNSLYSIMTRRGGFLSRVTFSVNLKKLDLRRMIKAI
;
A
#
# COMPACT_ATOMS: atom_id res chain seq x y z
N MET A 1 -5.22 -56.05 -38.67
CA MET A 1 -4.62 -54.74 -38.91
C MET A 1 -5.25 -53.75 -37.96
N PHE A 2 -4.67 -53.51 -36.80
CA PHE A 2 -5.14 -52.50 -35.86
C PHE A 2 -4.60 -51.13 -36.27
N ARG A 3 -5.49 -50.21 -36.60
CA ARG A 3 -5.16 -48.78 -36.79
C ARG A 3 -4.98 -48.14 -35.38
N LEU A 4 -3.73 -47.93 -34.96
CA LEU A 4 -3.43 -47.09 -33.82
C LEU A 4 -3.81 -45.63 -34.15
N SER A 5 -4.66 -45.06 -33.37
CA SER A 5 -5.17 -43.70 -33.51
C SER A 5 -4.02 -42.66 -33.34
N PRO A 6 -3.97 -41.59 -34.15
CA PRO A 6 -2.97 -40.53 -34.02
C PRO A 6 -2.99 -39.78 -32.67
N VAL A 7 -4.04 -39.95 -31.87
CA VAL A 7 -4.16 -39.39 -30.51
C VAL A 7 -3.16 -39.99 -29.52
N VAL A 8 -2.77 -41.26 -29.68
CA VAL A 8 -1.77 -41.93 -28.84
C VAL A 8 -0.36 -41.36 -29.11
N PHE A 9 -0.08 -41.00 -30.37
CA PHE A 9 1.20 -40.39 -30.74
C PHE A 9 1.34 -38.94 -30.21
N LEU A 10 0.24 -38.18 -30.17
CA LEU A 10 0.22 -36.83 -29.60
C LEU A 10 0.35 -36.82 -28.06
N LEU A 11 -0.21 -37.81 -27.38
CA LEU A 11 -0.05 -37.98 -25.94
C LEU A 11 1.37 -38.45 -25.55
N PHE A 12 2.06 -39.20 -26.42
CA PHE A 12 3.48 -39.56 -26.20
C PHE A 12 4.42 -38.36 -26.44
N TRP A 13 4.09 -37.45 -27.36
CA TRP A 13 4.85 -36.21 -27.58
C TRP A 13 4.58 -35.15 -26.50
N ALA A 14 3.38 -35.09 -25.96
CA ALA A 14 3.07 -34.18 -24.85
C ALA A 14 3.81 -34.54 -23.53
N ASN A 15 4.10 -35.85 -23.32
CA ASN A 15 4.91 -36.29 -22.17
C ASN A 15 6.42 -36.16 -22.36
N LEU A 16 6.91 -35.91 -23.60
CA LEU A 16 8.34 -35.68 -23.88
C LEU A 16 8.77 -34.20 -23.72
N ILE A 17 7.83 -33.27 -23.49
CA ILE A 17 8.14 -31.84 -23.36
C ILE A 17 8.36 -31.42 -21.89
N GLN A 18 8.12 -32.29 -20.92
CA GLN A 18 8.47 -32.08 -19.51
C GLN A 18 9.76 -32.79 -19.06
N ALA A 19 10.71 -32.97 -19.94
CA ALA A 19 12.07 -33.26 -19.49
C ALA A 19 12.59 -31.98 -18.78
N GLN A 20 12.61 -32.00 -17.45
CA GLN A 20 13.22 -30.96 -16.65
C GLN A 20 14.62 -30.72 -17.19
N ARG A 21 14.88 -29.53 -17.77
CA ARG A 21 16.19 -29.20 -18.33
C ARG A 21 17.24 -29.35 -17.25
N ALA A 22 18.33 -30.04 -17.51
CA ALA A 22 19.39 -30.27 -16.53
C ALA A 22 19.90 -28.92 -16.00
N TYR A 23 20.15 -28.87 -14.69
CA TYR A 23 20.73 -27.70 -14.07
C TYR A 23 22.13 -27.43 -14.64
N PHE A 24 22.40 -26.19 -14.97
CA PHE A 24 23.74 -25.66 -15.24
C PHE A 24 23.83 -24.24 -14.67
N GLN A 25 25.03 -23.76 -14.47
CA GLN A 25 25.30 -22.42 -13.94
C GLN A 25 26.55 -21.88 -14.59
N GLN A 26 26.53 -20.64 -15.04
CA GLN A 26 27.71 -19.97 -15.59
C GLN A 26 28.69 -19.64 -14.47
N GLN A 27 29.95 -19.39 -14.84
CA GLN A 27 30.96 -18.89 -13.90
C GLN A 27 31.49 -17.54 -14.38
N THR A 28 31.46 -16.56 -13.47
CA THR A 28 31.96 -15.21 -13.72
C THR A 28 33.02 -14.82 -12.68
N ASN A 29 34.18 -14.31 -13.15
CA ASN A 29 35.20 -13.77 -12.23
C ASN A 29 35.53 -12.34 -12.66
N TYR A 30 35.65 -11.44 -11.70
CA TYR A 30 35.76 -10.02 -11.92
C TYR A 30 37.10 -9.48 -11.41
N ASN A 31 37.78 -8.69 -12.25
CA ASN A 31 38.86 -7.82 -11.83
C ASN A 31 38.49 -6.38 -12.21
N ILE A 32 38.26 -5.54 -11.19
CA ILE A 32 37.71 -4.20 -11.37
C ILE A 32 38.64 -3.20 -10.68
N SER A 33 39.02 -2.12 -11.38
CA SER A 33 39.72 -1.00 -10.79
C SER A 33 38.97 0.29 -11.05
N VAL A 34 38.76 1.11 -9.99
CA VAL A 34 38.05 2.38 -10.10
C VAL A 34 38.69 3.50 -9.33
N THR A 35 38.43 4.71 -9.78
CA THR A 35 38.85 5.98 -9.13
C THR A 35 37.63 6.87 -8.93
N LEU A 36 37.41 7.33 -7.70
CA LEU A 36 36.34 8.25 -7.33
C LEU A 36 36.84 9.70 -7.40
N ASP A 37 36.18 10.53 -8.22
CA ASP A 37 36.22 11.98 -8.16
C ASP A 37 35.03 12.47 -7.31
N ASP A 38 35.30 12.80 -6.05
CA ASP A 38 34.28 13.18 -5.08
C ASP A 38 33.85 14.65 -5.12
N GLU A 39 34.46 15.44 -6.01
CA GLU A 39 34.02 16.80 -6.34
C GLU A 39 32.97 16.77 -7.46
N LYS A 40 33.18 15.91 -8.46
CA LYS A 40 32.27 15.76 -9.62
C LYS A 40 31.25 14.64 -9.44
N HIS A 41 31.34 13.84 -8.38
CA HIS A 41 30.55 12.64 -8.15
C HIS A 41 30.65 11.67 -9.33
N VAL A 42 31.85 11.34 -9.74
CA VAL A 42 32.17 10.49 -10.88
C VAL A 42 33.05 9.34 -10.44
N LEU A 43 32.70 8.14 -10.90
CA LEU A 43 33.49 6.93 -10.79
C LEU A 43 34.04 6.56 -12.17
N THR A 44 35.33 6.47 -12.33
CA THR A 44 35.98 6.05 -13.60
C THR A 44 36.73 4.74 -13.36
N GLY A 45 36.58 3.77 -14.24
CA GLY A 45 37.22 2.48 -14.02
C GLY A 45 37.31 1.59 -15.24
N ASN A 46 37.87 0.42 -14.98
CA ASN A 46 37.94 -0.70 -15.94
C ASN A 46 37.44 -1.97 -15.28
N ALA A 47 36.65 -2.74 -16.02
CA ALA A 47 36.22 -4.09 -15.63
C ALA A 47 36.78 -5.11 -16.60
N THR A 48 37.37 -6.18 -16.06
CA THR A 48 37.75 -7.40 -16.79
C THR A 48 37.02 -8.57 -16.18
N ILE A 49 36.28 -9.29 -17.00
CA ILE A 49 35.35 -10.32 -16.59
C ILE A 49 35.67 -11.61 -17.35
N ASP A 50 36.10 -12.64 -16.65
CA ASP A 50 36.25 -13.99 -17.19
C ASP A 50 34.90 -14.69 -17.10
N TYR A 51 34.31 -15.00 -18.24
CA TYR A 51 33.01 -15.66 -18.36
C TYR A 51 33.20 -17.07 -18.96
N THR A 52 32.81 -18.11 -18.23
CA THR A 52 32.86 -19.50 -18.68
C THR A 52 31.46 -20.01 -19.00
N ASN A 53 31.26 -20.52 -20.21
CA ASN A 53 29.97 -21.09 -20.64
C ASN A 53 29.86 -22.55 -20.22
N HIS A 54 29.04 -22.82 -19.21
CA HIS A 54 28.72 -24.18 -18.74
C HIS A 54 27.35 -24.68 -19.28
N SER A 55 26.68 -23.88 -20.11
CA SER A 55 25.43 -24.30 -20.75
C SER A 55 25.63 -25.31 -21.85
N PRO A 56 24.63 -26.07 -22.21
CA PRO A 56 24.69 -26.97 -23.39
C PRO A 56 24.69 -26.22 -24.73
N ASN A 57 24.53 -24.90 -24.74
CA ASN A 57 24.38 -24.08 -25.92
C ASN A 57 25.65 -23.28 -26.24
N ASN A 58 25.93 -23.04 -27.53
CA ASN A 58 26.94 -22.08 -27.95
C ASN A 58 26.37 -20.67 -27.84
N LEU A 59 27.07 -19.78 -27.13
CA LEU A 59 26.65 -18.41 -26.95
C LEU A 59 27.27 -17.48 -28.01
N THR A 60 26.43 -16.83 -28.80
CA THR A 60 26.86 -15.85 -29.82
C THR A 60 26.89 -14.42 -29.31
N PHE A 61 26.32 -14.18 -28.16
CA PHE A 61 26.29 -12.89 -27.45
C PHE A 61 26.17 -13.11 -25.95
N ILE A 62 26.42 -12.07 -25.18
CA ILE A 62 26.18 -12.00 -23.73
C ILE A 62 25.41 -10.72 -23.45
N TYR A 63 24.29 -10.80 -22.67
CA TYR A 63 23.62 -9.62 -22.16
C TYR A 63 24.38 -9.06 -20.96
N PHE A 64 24.42 -7.72 -20.89
CA PHE A 64 24.99 -6.97 -19.79
C PHE A 64 23.96 -6.03 -19.18
N HIS A 65 23.95 -5.96 -17.87
CA HIS A 65 23.26 -4.95 -17.11
C HIS A 65 24.17 -3.72 -16.92
N LEU A 66 23.65 -2.55 -17.29
CA LEU A 66 24.28 -1.24 -17.13
C LEU A 66 23.39 -0.41 -16.21
N TRP A 67 23.11 -0.92 -15.03
CA TRP A 67 21.96 -0.53 -14.21
C TRP A 67 21.90 0.95 -13.85
N TYR A 68 23.03 1.67 -13.72
CA TYR A 68 23.01 3.12 -13.52
C TYR A 68 22.35 3.90 -14.67
N ASN A 69 22.21 3.32 -15.86
CA ASN A 69 21.51 3.95 -16.98
C ASN A 69 20.00 4.04 -16.77
N ALA A 70 19.44 3.30 -15.79
CA ALA A 70 18.06 3.50 -15.34
C ALA A 70 17.80 4.93 -14.82
N PHE A 71 18.84 5.59 -14.29
CA PHE A 71 18.80 6.96 -13.76
C PHE A 71 19.22 8.01 -14.79
N SER A 72 19.41 7.65 -16.05
CA SER A 72 19.88 8.59 -17.09
C SER A 72 18.76 9.46 -17.68
N ASN A 73 17.51 9.04 -17.55
CA ASN A 73 16.40 9.77 -18.15
C ASN A 73 15.03 9.37 -17.55
N LYS A 74 14.04 10.24 -17.73
CA LYS A 74 12.65 10.08 -17.22
C LYS A 74 11.79 9.04 -17.96
N LYS A 75 12.34 8.29 -18.93
CA LYS A 75 11.61 7.30 -19.75
C LYS A 75 12.01 5.86 -19.43
N SER A 76 13.01 5.64 -18.58
CA SER A 76 13.47 4.31 -18.17
C SER A 76 12.36 3.48 -17.51
N ALA A 77 12.54 2.17 -17.42
CA ALA A 77 11.61 1.29 -16.70
C ALA A 77 11.45 1.70 -15.24
N TYR A 78 12.56 2.09 -14.59
CA TYR A 78 12.57 2.65 -13.23
C TYR A 78 11.66 3.87 -13.10
N ALA A 79 11.84 4.88 -13.97
CA ALA A 79 11.03 6.09 -13.95
C ALA A 79 9.53 5.81 -14.12
N LYS A 80 9.19 4.88 -15.01
CA LYS A 80 7.80 4.45 -15.25
C LYS A 80 7.23 3.71 -14.03
N GLN A 81 8.02 2.83 -13.38
CA GLN A 81 7.58 2.13 -12.17
C GLN A 81 7.33 3.10 -11.01
N GLU A 82 8.24 4.06 -10.78
CA GLU A 82 8.06 5.09 -9.74
C GLU A 82 6.75 5.88 -9.92
N LEU A 83 6.48 6.36 -11.12
CA LEU A 83 5.21 7.04 -11.42
C LEU A 83 4.00 6.11 -11.26
N ARG A 84 4.10 4.85 -11.68
CA ARG A 84 3.03 3.86 -11.49
C ARG A 84 2.71 3.67 -10.01
N ASN A 85 3.73 3.67 -9.16
CA ASN A 85 3.61 3.47 -7.71
C ASN A 85 3.36 4.78 -6.92
N GLY A 86 3.08 5.89 -7.61
CA GLY A 86 2.71 7.15 -6.96
C GLY A 86 3.88 8.06 -6.57
N ARG A 87 5.11 7.67 -6.87
CA ARG A 87 6.33 8.43 -6.55
C ARG A 87 6.74 9.33 -7.70
N SER A 88 6.96 10.62 -7.43
CA SER A 88 7.25 11.63 -8.46
C SER A 88 8.62 12.29 -8.31
N ALA A 89 9.40 11.96 -7.28
CA ALA A 89 10.69 12.57 -7.00
C ALA A 89 11.63 12.51 -8.21
N PHE A 90 11.83 11.32 -8.77
CA PHE A 90 12.69 11.15 -9.94
C PHE A 90 12.16 11.87 -11.20
N TYR A 91 10.85 11.98 -11.38
CA TYR A 91 10.28 12.73 -12.51
C TYR A 91 10.57 14.23 -12.43
N PHE A 92 10.60 14.80 -11.21
CA PHE A 92 10.90 16.21 -10.98
C PHE A 92 12.37 16.50 -10.70
N ALA A 93 13.23 15.48 -10.73
CA ALA A 93 14.66 15.63 -10.55
C ALA A 93 15.28 16.59 -11.60
N GLU A 94 16.29 17.35 -11.17
CA GLU A 94 17.06 18.26 -12.00
C GLU A 94 18.17 17.50 -12.76
N ASN A 95 18.74 18.13 -13.78
CA ASN A 95 19.69 17.45 -14.68
C ASN A 95 20.97 16.98 -13.99
N ASP A 96 21.44 17.69 -12.96
CA ASP A 96 22.62 17.36 -12.16
C ASP A 96 22.35 16.26 -11.12
N GLU A 97 21.11 15.87 -10.95
CA GLU A 97 20.72 14.80 -10.04
C GLU A 97 20.67 13.42 -10.72
N PHE A 98 20.64 13.39 -12.06
CA PHE A 98 20.67 12.16 -12.83
C PHE A 98 22.04 11.50 -12.81
N GLY A 99 22.04 10.19 -13.10
CA GLY A 99 23.25 9.40 -13.24
C GLY A 99 23.23 8.57 -14.52
N GLY A 100 24.31 7.84 -14.74
CA GLY A 100 24.40 6.95 -15.90
C GLY A 100 25.79 6.37 -16.03
N MET A 101 25.90 5.34 -16.88
CA MET A 101 27.15 4.67 -17.20
C MET A 101 27.47 4.91 -18.67
N ILE A 102 28.65 5.50 -18.93
CA ILE A 102 29.13 5.90 -20.27
C ILE A 102 30.57 5.42 -20.48
N ASP A 103 31.17 5.76 -21.63
CA ASP A 103 32.52 5.46 -22.03
C ASP A 103 32.82 3.94 -22.10
N LEU A 104 31.78 3.14 -22.45
CA LEU A 104 31.90 1.69 -22.61
C LEU A 104 32.54 1.33 -23.96
N ASP A 105 33.57 0.46 -23.95
CA ASP A 105 34.22 -0.12 -25.16
C ASP A 105 34.49 -1.61 -24.93
N PHE A 106 33.41 -2.43 -25.08
CA PHE A 106 33.52 -3.85 -24.84
C PHE A 106 34.46 -4.57 -25.81
N LYS A 107 35.35 -5.39 -25.27
CA LYS A 107 36.29 -6.24 -26.02
C LYS A 107 36.20 -7.68 -25.49
N ALA A 108 36.08 -8.64 -26.37
CA ALA A 108 36.14 -10.08 -26.07
C ALA A 108 37.53 -10.60 -26.50
N ASN A 109 38.31 -11.14 -25.57
CA ASN A 109 39.70 -11.57 -25.82
C ASN A 109 40.55 -10.50 -26.55
N GLY A 110 40.40 -9.23 -26.14
CA GLY A 110 41.09 -8.05 -26.67
C GLY A 110 40.53 -7.50 -27.99
N LYS A 111 39.54 -8.14 -28.59
CA LYS A 111 38.93 -7.69 -29.86
C LYS A 111 37.62 -6.95 -29.56
N LYS A 112 37.42 -5.80 -30.21
CA LYS A 112 36.23 -4.96 -30.06
C LYS A 112 34.97 -5.73 -30.44
N CYS A 113 33.90 -5.61 -29.61
CA CYS A 113 32.61 -6.20 -29.84
C CYS A 113 31.63 -5.16 -30.40
N GLU A 114 30.68 -5.63 -31.20
CA GLU A 114 29.47 -4.86 -31.47
C GLU A 114 28.56 -4.90 -30.25
N VAL A 115 27.91 -3.77 -29.93
CA VAL A 115 27.04 -3.60 -28.75
C VAL A 115 25.71 -3.04 -29.19
N GLU A 116 24.64 -3.76 -28.90
CA GLU A 116 23.26 -3.34 -29.11
C GLU A 116 22.66 -2.93 -27.76
N VAL A 117 22.42 -1.65 -27.54
CA VAL A 117 21.72 -1.16 -26.33
C VAL A 117 20.20 -1.24 -26.58
N ASP A 118 19.45 -1.75 -25.58
CA ASP A 118 17.99 -1.81 -25.66
C ASP A 118 17.40 -0.39 -25.70
N LYS A 119 16.51 -0.14 -26.67
CA LYS A 119 15.94 1.20 -26.90
C LYS A 119 14.96 1.63 -25.81
N ASP A 120 14.27 0.67 -25.21
CA ASP A 120 13.28 0.91 -24.14
C ASP A 120 13.89 0.84 -22.75
N ASN A 121 14.99 0.07 -22.61
CA ASN A 121 15.71 -0.15 -21.36
C ASN A 121 17.21 0.12 -21.55
N PRO A 122 17.67 1.40 -21.47
CA PRO A 122 19.05 1.79 -21.75
C PRO A 122 20.08 1.18 -20.77
N ASP A 123 19.61 0.55 -19.73
CA ASP A 123 20.38 -0.21 -18.73
C ASP A 123 20.56 -1.70 -19.10
N ILE A 124 20.18 -2.10 -20.32
CA ILE A 124 20.43 -3.42 -20.90
C ILE A 124 21.22 -3.28 -22.20
N ALA A 125 22.34 -4.00 -22.31
CA ALA A 125 23.15 -4.07 -23.50
C ALA A 125 23.40 -5.53 -23.92
N LYS A 126 23.38 -5.79 -25.22
CA LYS A 126 23.73 -7.07 -25.82
C LYS A 126 25.10 -6.96 -26.49
N VAL A 127 26.08 -7.66 -25.98
CA VAL A 127 27.45 -7.69 -26.48
C VAL A 127 27.62 -8.89 -27.42
N ILE A 128 27.84 -8.64 -28.70
CA ILE A 128 27.95 -9.66 -29.74
C ILE A 128 29.38 -10.22 -29.76
N LEU A 129 29.49 -11.53 -29.62
CA LEU A 129 30.79 -12.21 -29.67
C LEU A 129 31.20 -12.47 -31.14
N GLN A 130 32.45 -12.20 -31.49
CA GLN A 130 32.94 -12.47 -32.83
C GLN A 130 32.95 -13.98 -33.20
N ASN A 131 33.21 -14.83 -32.20
CA ASN A 131 33.11 -16.28 -32.32
C ASN A 131 32.14 -16.81 -31.25
N PRO A 132 31.28 -17.78 -31.58
CA PRO A 132 30.41 -18.40 -30.58
C PRO A 132 31.24 -19.05 -29.47
N LEU A 133 30.89 -18.77 -28.22
CA LEU A 133 31.49 -19.34 -27.02
C LEU A 133 30.86 -20.73 -26.78
N LYS A 134 31.62 -21.80 -27.01
CA LYS A 134 31.13 -23.16 -26.86
C LYS A 134 31.05 -23.58 -25.41
N THR A 135 30.31 -24.68 -25.16
CA THR A 135 30.24 -25.34 -23.84
C THR A 135 31.65 -25.63 -23.30
N GLY A 136 31.93 -25.21 -22.06
CA GLY A 136 33.20 -25.34 -21.36
C GLY A 136 34.28 -24.30 -21.75
N GLU A 137 34.05 -23.49 -22.80
CA GLU A 137 34.98 -22.42 -23.18
C GLU A 137 34.82 -21.18 -22.29
N LYS A 138 35.93 -20.45 -22.15
CA LYS A 138 36.01 -19.18 -21.41
C LYS A 138 36.30 -18.05 -22.38
N VAL A 139 35.68 -16.89 -22.15
CA VAL A 139 35.98 -15.62 -22.82
C VAL A 139 36.32 -14.55 -21.76
N THR A 140 37.37 -13.79 -22.03
CA THR A 140 37.70 -12.61 -21.21
C THR A 140 37.07 -11.37 -21.85
N ILE A 141 36.12 -10.75 -21.17
CA ILE A 141 35.47 -9.51 -21.60
C ILE A 141 36.01 -8.35 -20.79
N SER A 142 36.43 -7.29 -21.48
CA SER A 142 36.96 -6.07 -20.83
C SER A 142 36.28 -4.84 -21.39
N THR A 143 36.07 -3.83 -20.52
CA THR A 143 35.54 -2.53 -20.91
C THR A 143 36.03 -1.45 -19.92
N PRO A 144 36.47 -0.27 -20.37
CA PRO A 144 36.45 0.92 -19.55
C PRO A 144 35.00 1.31 -19.28
N PHE A 145 34.76 2.04 -18.22
CA PHE A 145 33.44 2.62 -17.93
C PHE A 145 33.59 3.85 -17.04
N LYS A 146 32.61 4.75 -17.16
CA LYS A 146 32.47 5.92 -16.31
C LYS A 146 31.06 6.03 -15.82
N VAL A 147 30.90 6.18 -14.50
CA VAL A 147 29.59 6.34 -13.87
C VAL A 147 29.46 7.78 -13.35
N GLN A 148 28.50 8.52 -13.87
CA GLN A 148 27.97 9.70 -13.17
C GLN A 148 27.07 9.18 -12.05
N ILE A 149 27.46 9.44 -10.81
CA ILE A 149 26.75 8.94 -9.62
C ILE A 149 25.54 9.85 -9.36
N PRO A 150 24.31 9.32 -9.39
CA PRO A 150 23.10 10.10 -9.17
C PRO A 150 22.91 10.46 -7.69
N LYS A 151 21.95 11.35 -7.40
CA LYS A 151 21.33 11.36 -6.07
C LYS A 151 20.73 10.00 -5.77
N PRO A 152 20.57 9.62 -4.49
CA PRO A 152 20.07 8.30 -4.14
C PRO A 152 18.53 8.24 -4.32
N PHE A 153 18.09 8.04 -5.53
CA PHE A 153 16.67 7.81 -5.85
C PHE A 153 16.18 6.42 -5.46
N SER A 154 17.12 5.51 -5.25
CA SER A 154 16.90 4.12 -4.85
C SER A 154 18.10 3.67 -4.01
N ARG A 155 18.61 2.45 -4.18
CA ARG A 155 19.64 1.80 -3.34
C ARG A 155 21.03 2.38 -3.46
N GLY A 156 21.35 3.01 -4.59
CA GLY A 156 22.69 3.57 -4.90
C GLY A 156 22.67 5.06 -5.19
N GLY A 157 23.84 5.70 -5.07
CA GLY A 157 24.00 7.12 -5.32
C GLY A 157 24.90 7.82 -4.30
N HIS A 158 24.75 9.15 -4.19
CA HIS A 158 25.51 9.93 -3.20
C HIS A 158 24.65 10.91 -2.41
N VAL A 159 24.94 11.07 -1.12
CA VAL A 159 24.34 12.08 -0.24
C VAL A 159 25.45 13.03 0.23
N GLY A 160 25.61 14.16 -0.46
CA GLY A 160 26.81 14.96 -0.33
C GLY A 160 28.03 14.12 -0.72
N GLN A 161 28.96 13.92 0.18
CA GLN A 161 30.15 13.08 -0.03
C GLN A 161 30.10 11.75 0.75
N GLN A 162 28.92 11.23 1.03
CA GLN A 162 28.70 9.83 1.35
C GLN A 162 28.30 9.10 0.06
N TYR A 163 28.93 7.98 -0.24
CA TYR A 163 28.72 7.20 -1.45
C TYR A 163 28.16 5.82 -1.11
N LEU A 164 27.08 5.45 -1.81
CA LEU A 164 26.40 4.16 -1.72
C LEU A 164 26.58 3.49 -3.09
N MET A 165 27.67 2.74 -3.25
CA MET A 165 28.03 2.17 -4.55
C MET A 165 27.52 0.74 -4.68
N THR A 166 26.34 0.63 -5.22
CA THR A 166 25.59 -0.60 -5.44
C THR A 166 25.24 -0.72 -6.93
N GLN A 167 25.28 -1.91 -7.53
CA GLN A 167 25.02 -2.16 -8.97
C GLN A 167 25.81 -1.22 -9.92
N TRP A 168 27.01 -0.84 -9.56
CA TRP A 168 27.78 0.27 -10.13
C TRP A 168 28.70 -0.11 -11.30
N PHE A 169 28.84 -1.36 -11.64
CA PHE A 169 29.71 -1.88 -12.70
C PHE A 169 28.93 -2.67 -13.76
N PRO A 170 29.46 -2.78 -15.00
CA PRO A 170 28.84 -3.60 -16.04
C PRO A 170 28.84 -5.07 -15.61
N LYS A 171 27.66 -5.71 -15.56
CA LYS A 171 27.48 -7.07 -15.05
C LYS A 171 26.81 -7.96 -16.10
N PRO A 172 27.36 -9.14 -16.46
CA PRO A 172 26.65 -10.11 -17.30
C PRO A 172 25.34 -10.53 -16.67
N ALA A 173 24.28 -10.64 -17.48
CA ALA A 173 23.03 -11.23 -17.06
C ALA A 173 23.17 -12.75 -16.86
N VAL A 174 22.34 -13.32 -15.99
CA VAL A 174 22.29 -14.76 -15.79
C VAL A 174 21.76 -15.45 -17.04
N TYR A 175 22.38 -16.56 -17.41
CA TYR A 175 21.90 -17.51 -18.42
C TYR A 175 21.79 -18.88 -17.80
N ASP A 176 20.57 -19.30 -17.55
CA ASP A 176 20.27 -20.58 -16.92
C ASP A 176 19.41 -21.49 -17.82
N ARG A 177 18.82 -22.54 -17.24
CA ARG A 177 17.97 -23.52 -17.96
C ARG A 177 16.73 -22.91 -18.63
N ASP A 178 16.29 -21.70 -18.22
CA ASP A 178 15.14 -20.98 -18.78
C ASP A 178 15.56 -19.92 -19.80
N GLY A 179 16.86 -19.70 -19.98
CA GLY A 179 17.42 -18.76 -20.94
C GLY A 179 18.09 -17.55 -20.30
N TRP A 180 18.15 -16.44 -21.05
CA TRP A 180 18.70 -15.18 -20.56
C TRP A 180 17.73 -14.45 -19.66
N HIS A 181 18.22 -13.93 -18.52
CA HIS A 181 17.48 -13.12 -17.57
C HIS A 181 17.98 -11.68 -17.58
N GLN A 182 17.92 -11.03 -18.75
CA GLN A 182 18.18 -9.60 -18.85
C GLN A 182 17.00 -8.82 -18.26
N MET A 183 17.25 -7.95 -17.31
CA MET A 183 16.21 -7.21 -16.60
C MET A 183 16.60 -5.75 -16.40
N PRO A 184 15.69 -4.79 -16.57
CA PRO A 184 15.96 -3.41 -16.25
C PRO A 184 16.04 -3.21 -14.72
N TYR A 185 16.74 -2.15 -14.31
CA TYR A 185 16.70 -1.71 -12.92
C TYR A 185 15.29 -1.28 -12.54
N LEU A 186 14.78 -1.82 -11.44
CA LEU A 186 13.50 -1.42 -10.85
C LEU A 186 13.68 -1.22 -9.35
N ASN A 187 12.81 -0.42 -8.76
CA ASN A 187 12.76 -0.23 -7.30
C ASN A 187 12.01 -1.37 -6.60
N GLN A 188 11.11 -2.05 -7.33
CA GLN A 188 10.34 -3.19 -6.87
C GLN A 188 10.83 -4.46 -7.56
N GLY A 189 11.31 -5.42 -6.78
CA GLY A 189 11.97 -6.64 -7.24
C GLY A 189 13.49 -6.50 -7.28
N GLU A 190 14.14 -7.49 -6.71
CA GLU A 190 15.58 -7.53 -6.54
C GLU A 190 16.34 -7.98 -7.80
N PHE A 191 17.63 -8.17 -7.68
CA PHE A 191 18.53 -8.45 -8.78
C PHE A 191 18.89 -9.93 -8.85
N TYR A 192 19.11 -10.43 -10.05
CA TYR A 192 19.53 -11.79 -10.30
C TYR A 192 20.89 -11.77 -11.01
N ALA A 193 21.90 -12.37 -10.41
CA ALA A 193 23.27 -12.33 -10.90
C ALA A 193 24.03 -13.64 -10.62
N GLU A 194 25.01 -13.96 -11.47
CA GLU A 194 25.85 -15.14 -11.34
C GLU A 194 26.84 -15.03 -10.19
N PHE A 195 27.09 -16.16 -9.52
CA PHE A 195 28.16 -16.26 -8.53
C PHE A 195 29.55 -16.20 -9.21
N GLY A 196 30.47 -15.55 -8.51
CA GLY A 196 31.85 -15.42 -8.98
C GLY A 196 32.78 -14.90 -7.91
N ASN A 197 34.06 -14.72 -8.32
CA ASN A 197 35.07 -14.13 -7.48
C ASN A 197 35.34 -12.69 -7.93
N PHE A 198 35.51 -11.81 -6.96
CA PHE A 198 35.77 -10.40 -7.19
C PHE A 198 37.12 -9.99 -6.63
N ASP A 199 37.92 -9.29 -7.44
CA ASP A 199 39.14 -8.62 -7.06
C ASP A 199 38.99 -7.13 -7.43
N VAL A 200 38.72 -6.28 -6.44
CA VAL A 200 38.28 -4.90 -6.64
C VAL A 200 39.25 -3.94 -5.99
N SER A 201 39.81 -3.00 -6.79
CA SER A 201 40.68 -1.92 -6.35
C SER A 201 39.97 -0.57 -6.46
N ILE A 202 39.88 0.18 -5.36
CA ILE A 202 39.15 1.45 -5.25
C ILE A 202 40.15 2.54 -4.86
N SER A 203 40.33 3.55 -5.72
CA SER A 203 41.14 4.75 -5.47
C SER A 203 40.23 5.93 -5.11
N LEU A 204 40.52 6.61 -4.00
CA LEU A 204 39.74 7.74 -3.48
C LEU A 204 40.59 8.59 -2.53
N PRO A 205 40.15 9.80 -2.10
CA PRO A 205 40.89 10.59 -1.11
C PRO A 205 41.20 9.80 0.16
N GLU A 206 42.39 9.94 0.70
CA GLU A 206 42.94 9.08 1.78
C GLU A 206 42.14 9.08 3.08
N ASN A 207 41.36 10.15 3.34
CA ASN A 207 40.61 10.32 4.58
C ASN A 207 39.21 9.68 4.57
N TYR A 208 38.82 9.00 3.47
CA TYR A 208 37.59 8.20 3.47
C TYR A 208 37.75 6.92 4.30
N VAL A 209 36.64 6.56 4.98
CA VAL A 209 36.46 5.23 5.58
C VAL A 209 35.59 4.44 4.64
N VAL A 210 36.00 3.24 4.28
CA VAL A 210 35.28 2.39 3.29
C VAL A 210 34.94 1.03 3.89
N GLY A 211 33.66 0.67 3.80
CA GLY A 211 33.18 -0.70 3.99
C GLY A 211 32.80 -1.31 2.65
N GLY A 212 33.11 -2.57 2.41
CA GLY A 212 32.80 -3.24 1.14
C GLY A 212 32.61 -4.74 1.27
N THR A 213 32.04 -5.32 0.22
CA THR A 213 31.96 -6.78 0.04
C THR A 213 33.37 -7.37 -0.01
N GLY A 214 33.59 -8.50 0.66
CA GLY A 214 34.87 -9.22 0.63
C GLY A 214 35.89 -8.75 1.65
N VAL A 215 37.01 -9.40 1.67
CA VAL A 215 38.09 -9.20 2.64
C VAL A 215 39.03 -8.11 2.17
N LEU A 216 39.26 -7.11 3.01
CA LEU A 216 40.23 -6.05 2.78
C LEU A 216 41.67 -6.60 2.71
N GLN A 217 42.38 -6.32 1.64
CA GLN A 217 43.75 -6.84 1.37
C GLN A 217 44.85 -5.82 1.65
N THR A 218 44.55 -4.51 1.70
CA THR A 218 45.52 -3.44 1.81
C THR A 218 45.93 -3.25 3.27
N ALA A 219 47.15 -3.59 3.62
CA ALA A 219 47.69 -3.55 5.00
C ALA A 219 47.57 -2.16 5.65
N SER A 220 47.95 -1.09 4.92
CA SER A 220 47.83 0.29 5.42
C SER A 220 46.41 0.71 5.74
N GLU A 221 45.40 0.17 5.03
CA GLU A 221 44.00 0.44 5.29
C GLU A 221 43.47 -0.37 6.50
N ILE A 222 43.97 -1.58 6.70
CA ILE A 222 43.70 -2.35 7.92
C ILE A 222 44.20 -1.59 9.15
N ASP A 223 45.38 -1.02 9.10
CA ASP A 223 45.92 -0.20 10.19
C ASP A 223 45.10 1.08 10.41
N PHE A 224 44.69 1.74 9.34
CA PHE A 224 43.82 2.91 9.38
C PHE A 224 42.47 2.57 10.04
N LEU A 225 41.82 1.47 9.66
CA LEU A 225 40.57 1.03 10.26
C LEU A 225 40.75 0.64 11.74
N ASN A 226 41.84 -0.04 12.11
CA ASN A 226 42.14 -0.35 13.50
C ASN A 226 42.28 0.89 14.37
N GLN A 227 42.88 1.97 13.84
CA GLN A 227 42.95 3.25 14.54
C GLN A 227 41.54 3.91 14.66
N LYS A 228 40.72 3.82 13.61
CA LYS A 228 39.35 4.32 13.64
C LYS A 228 38.51 3.58 14.68
N ILE A 229 38.63 2.26 14.78
CA ILE A 229 37.95 1.42 15.77
C ILE A 229 38.29 1.89 17.19
N LYS A 230 39.58 2.04 17.52
CA LYS A 230 40.03 2.53 18.82
C LYS A 230 39.45 3.91 19.16
N ASN A 231 39.46 4.82 18.19
CA ASN A 231 38.87 6.16 18.36
C ASN A 231 37.34 6.08 18.61
N THR A 232 36.64 5.22 17.90
CA THR A 232 35.20 5.02 18.02
C THR A 232 34.81 4.43 19.38
N GLU A 233 35.57 3.48 19.91
CA GLU A 233 35.40 2.95 21.26
C GLU A 233 35.44 4.06 22.31
N GLY A 234 36.35 5.03 22.14
CA GLY A 234 36.42 6.23 22.98
C GLY A 234 35.16 7.09 22.91
N ILE A 235 34.60 7.27 21.72
CA ILE A 235 33.34 8.01 21.52
C ILE A 235 32.18 7.30 22.20
N VAL A 236 32.06 5.97 22.04
CA VAL A 236 31.02 5.14 22.66
C VAL A 236 31.10 5.20 24.20
N LEU A 237 32.30 5.11 24.76
CA LEU A 237 32.52 5.22 26.20
C LEU A 237 32.15 6.61 26.74
N ALA A 238 32.43 7.66 25.99
CA ALA A 238 32.07 9.04 26.35
C ALA A 238 30.55 9.24 26.33
N ALA A 239 29.87 8.72 25.33
CA ALA A 239 28.43 8.75 25.18
C ALA A 239 27.73 8.04 26.36
N GLY A 240 28.23 6.88 26.79
CA GLY A 240 27.66 6.12 27.90
C GLY A 240 27.78 6.79 29.29
N LYS A 241 28.66 7.78 29.46
CA LYS A 241 28.82 8.57 30.70
C LYS A 241 27.93 9.82 30.79
N SER A 242 27.31 10.21 29.72
CA SER A 242 26.47 11.41 29.64
C SER A 242 25.01 11.07 29.95
N ASN A 243 24.57 11.43 31.17
CA ASN A 243 23.16 11.30 31.61
C ASN A 243 22.18 12.32 30.96
N LYS A 244 22.62 13.08 29.99
CA LYS A 244 21.76 14.01 29.24
C LYS A 244 21.72 13.56 27.80
N SER A 245 20.54 13.50 27.23
CA SER A 245 20.27 13.50 25.78
C SER A 245 20.78 14.81 25.16
N ASN A 246 22.08 15.09 25.34
CA ASN A 246 22.73 16.14 24.60
C ASN A 246 22.85 15.64 23.18
N TYR A 247 22.16 16.31 22.27
CA TYR A 247 22.48 16.28 20.85
C TYR A 247 24.00 16.20 20.67
N ILE A 248 24.51 15.03 20.30
CA ILE A 248 25.87 14.94 19.84
C ILE A 248 25.87 15.81 18.59
N LYS A 249 26.68 16.87 18.61
CA LYS A 249 26.75 17.86 17.55
C LYS A 249 27.00 17.11 16.23
N LYS A 250 26.16 17.36 15.24
CA LYS A 250 26.36 16.82 13.89
C LYS A 250 27.80 17.07 13.47
N ASP A 251 28.58 16.03 13.22
CA ASP A 251 29.96 16.17 12.82
C ASP A 251 30.03 17.01 11.54
N SER A 252 30.97 17.97 11.52
CA SER A 252 31.33 18.62 10.25
C SER A 252 32.01 17.58 9.37
N ILE A 253 31.49 17.38 8.16
CA ILE A 253 32.10 16.45 7.20
C ILE A 253 33.49 16.97 6.87
N PRO A 254 34.56 16.19 7.11
CA PRO A 254 35.91 16.62 6.79
C PRO A 254 36.09 16.97 5.30
N ILE A 255 36.90 17.97 5.00
CA ILE A 255 37.28 18.28 3.62
C ILE A 255 38.07 17.09 3.07
N SER A 256 37.92 16.80 1.79
CA SER A 256 38.62 15.71 1.11
C SER A 256 40.14 15.97 1.13
N SER A 257 40.89 14.93 1.46
CA SER A 257 42.34 14.99 1.38
C SER A 257 42.78 15.20 -0.09
N LYS A 258 43.88 15.95 -0.26
CA LYS A 258 44.50 16.08 -1.58
C LYS A 258 45.30 14.83 -2.00
N ASN A 259 45.69 14.04 -1.01
CA ASN A 259 46.30 12.75 -1.26
C ASN A 259 45.21 11.68 -1.49
N SER A 260 45.51 10.71 -2.33
CA SER A 260 44.66 9.56 -2.58
C SER A 260 45.29 8.28 -2.04
N LYS A 261 44.42 7.32 -1.73
CA LYS A 261 44.80 5.94 -1.41
C LYS A 261 44.10 4.99 -2.37
N THR A 262 44.68 3.79 -2.56
CA THR A 262 44.08 2.68 -3.27
C THR A 262 43.90 1.51 -2.31
N ILE A 263 42.68 1.06 -2.17
CA ILE A 263 42.30 -0.09 -1.29
C ILE A 263 41.82 -1.23 -2.17
N ARG A 264 42.15 -2.46 -1.76
CA ARG A 264 41.82 -3.67 -2.49
C ARG A 264 41.00 -4.62 -1.63
N PHE A 265 39.88 -5.11 -2.19
CA PHE A 265 39.04 -6.14 -1.60
C PHE A 265 39.04 -7.39 -2.47
N ARG A 266 38.93 -8.56 -1.82
CA ARG A 266 38.69 -9.85 -2.48
C ARG A 266 37.47 -10.53 -1.89
N ALA A 267 36.57 -10.99 -2.75
CA ALA A 267 35.41 -11.78 -2.36
C ALA A 267 35.33 -13.05 -3.20
N GLU A 268 34.93 -14.15 -2.61
CA GLU A 268 34.79 -15.44 -3.27
C GLU A 268 33.35 -15.94 -3.16
N ASN A 269 32.85 -16.53 -4.25
CA ASN A 269 31.49 -17.07 -4.35
C ASN A 269 30.39 -16.09 -3.91
N VAL A 270 30.42 -14.88 -4.48
CA VAL A 270 29.39 -13.85 -4.29
C VAL A 270 28.82 -13.43 -5.64
N HIS A 271 27.55 -13.02 -5.67
CA HIS A 271 26.88 -12.60 -6.90
C HIS A 271 26.90 -11.10 -7.14
N ASP A 272 27.35 -10.30 -6.16
CA ASP A 272 27.50 -8.84 -6.26
C ASP A 272 28.67 -8.32 -5.44
N PHE A 273 29.05 -7.07 -5.71
CA PHE A 273 30.05 -6.34 -4.96
C PHE A 273 29.58 -4.91 -4.70
N ALA A 274 29.27 -4.59 -3.45
CA ALA A 274 28.90 -3.24 -3.02
C ALA A 274 29.99 -2.65 -2.12
N TRP A 275 30.11 -1.32 -2.12
CA TRP A 275 30.97 -0.58 -1.18
C TRP A 275 30.35 0.76 -0.81
N PHE A 276 30.65 1.19 0.41
CA PHE A 276 30.13 2.40 1.02
C PHE A 276 31.28 3.22 1.58
N ALA A 277 31.28 4.52 1.32
CA ALA A 277 32.37 5.39 1.71
C ALA A 277 31.86 6.71 2.31
N ASP A 278 32.43 7.06 3.46
CA ASP A 278 32.13 8.33 4.14
C ASP A 278 33.37 8.76 4.97
N LYS A 279 33.70 10.04 4.94
CA LYS A 279 34.81 10.61 5.72
C LYS A 279 34.48 10.72 7.21
N ALA A 280 33.16 10.73 7.53
CA ALA A 280 32.65 10.85 8.90
C ALA A 280 32.26 9.52 9.54
N PHE A 281 32.52 8.38 8.90
CA PHE A 281 32.21 7.08 9.51
C PHE A 281 33.06 6.84 10.76
N ASN A 282 32.37 6.41 11.81
CA ASN A 282 32.93 5.68 12.93
C ASN A 282 32.81 4.17 12.65
N VAL A 283 33.68 3.37 13.21
CA VAL A 283 33.74 1.94 12.97
C VAL A 283 33.79 1.19 14.29
N LEU A 284 32.88 0.24 14.49
CA LEU A 284 32.97 -0.74 15.56
C LEU A 284 33.24 -2.12 14.96
N LYS A 285 34.00 -2.92 15.69
CA LYS A 285 34.36 -4.30 15.35
C LYS A 285 33.99 -5.25 16.49
N SER A 286 33.50 -6.44 16.13
CA SER A 286 33.29 -7.55 17.05
C SER A 286 33.57 -8.87 16.33
N GLU A 287 33.37 -9.98 16.98
CA GLU A 287 33.51 -11.31 16.40
C GLU A 287 32.45 -12.26 16.99
N VAL A 288 32.01 -13.21 16.19
CA VAL A 288 31.15 -14.31 16.63
C VAL A 288 31.78 -15.65 16.25
N VAL A 289 31.71 -16.60 17.17
CA VAL A 289 32.22 -17.97 16.97
C VAL A 289 31.02 -18.90 16.70
N LEU A 290 31.03 -19.54 15.55
CA LEU A 290 30.00 -20.52 15.15
C LEU A 290 30.21 -21.89 15.85
N LYS A 291 29.19 -22.75 15.75
CA LYS A 291 29.25 -24.12 16.34
C LYS A 291 30.39 -24.96 15.79
N ASN A 292 30.77 -24.80 14.53
CA ASN A 292 31.90 -25.47 13.89
C ASN A 292 33.26 -24.89 14.27
N GLY A 293 33.33 -23.89 15.18
CA GLY A 293 34.54 -23.22 15.60
C GLY A 293 35.01 -22.07 14.69
N LYS A 294 34.35 -21.81 13.55
CA LYS A 294 34.68 -20.72 12.64
C LYS A 294 34.40 -19.38 13.32
N LYS A 295 35.33 -18.44 13.15
CA LYS A 295 35.24 -17.06 13.58
C LYS A 295 34.74 -16.23 12.42
N VAL A 296 33.72 -15.40 12.67
CA VAL A 296 33.19 -14.41 11.75
C VAL A 296 33.40 -13.03 12.35
N GLU A 297 34.17 -12.19 11.68
CA GLU A 297 34.37 -10.79 12.09
C GLU A 297 33.14 -9.97 11.73
N THR A 298 32.74 -9.04 12.61
CA THR A 298 31.59 -8.17 12.34
C THR A 298 31.98 -6.71 12.45
N TYR A 299 31.53 -5.90 11.49
CA TYR A 299 31.85 -4.48 11.40
C TYR A 299 30.58 -3.64 11.28
N VAL A 300 30.61 -2.47 11.91
CA VAL A 300 29.51 -1.49 11.84
C VAL A 300 30.08 -0.12 11.49
N TYR A 301 29.47 0.53 10.48
CA TYR A 301 29.86 1.85 9.99
C TYR A 301 28.71 2.83 10.20
N PHE A 302 28.95 3.93 10.97
CA PHE A 302 27.91 4.90 11.30
C PHE A 302 28.49 6.28 11.59
N ARG A 303 27.69 7.34 11.55
CA ARG A 303 28.09 8.69 11.94
C ARG A 303 27.88 8.96 13.44
N SER A 304 28.66 9.85 14.04
CA SER A 304 28.67 10.13 15.48
C SER A 304 27.31 10.52 16.03
N GLU A 305 26.49 11.24 15.26
CA GLU A 305 25.14 11.65 15.67
C GLU A 305 24.18 10.45 15.93
N PHE A 306 24.54 9.26 15.46
CA PHE A 306 23.75 8.03 15.62
C PHE A 306 24.38 7.03 16.60
N VAL A 307 25.40 7.43 17.36
CA VAL A 307 26.14 6.53 18.26
C VAL A 307 25.20 5.83 19.26
N GLU A 308 24.24 6.54 19.82
CA GLU A 308 23.29 5.95 20.79
C GLU A 308 22.43 4.85 20.17
N GLN A 309 22.12 4.95 18.91
CA GLN A 309 21.34 3.96 18.16
C GLN A 309 22.21 2.79 17.74
N TRP A 310 23.43 3.04 17.25
CA TRP A 310 24.26 2.05 16.57
C TRP A 310 25.31 1.37 17.45
N LYS A 311 25.59 1.86 18.67
CA LYS A 311 26.63 1.30 19.55
C LYS A 311 26.45 -0.19 19.89
N LYS A 312 25.22 -0.74 19.81
CA LYS A 312 24.90 -2.16 20.02
C LYS A 312 24.79 -2.97 18.73
N ALA A 313 24.90 -2.35 17.59
CA ALA A 313 24.73 -3.03 16.31
C ALA A 313 25.71 -4.20 16.08
N PRO A 314 26.99 -4.18 16.57
CA PRO A 314 27.84 -5.37 16.51
C PRO A 314 27.25 -6.59 17.21
N GLU A 315 26.59 -6.41 18.37
CA GLU A 315 25.89 -7.49 19.09
C GLU A 315 24.73 -8.03 18.29
N TYR A 316 24.00 -7.17 17.57
CA TYR A 316 22.88 -7.53 16.73
C TYR A 316 23.32 -8.38 15.53
N ILE A 317 24.39 -7.98 14.82
CA ILE A 317 24.98 -8.78 13.74
C ILE A 317 25.46 -10.13 14.26
N ASN A 318 26.20 -10.17 15.38
CA ASN A 318 26.68 -11.41 15.97
C ASN A 318 25.53 -12.38 16.27
N ARG A 319 24.43 -11.86 16.84
CA ARG A 319 23.25 -12.62 17.17
C ARG A 319 22.54 -13.14 15.92
N ALA A 320 22.38 -12.33 14.90
CA ALA A 320 21.79 -12.71 13.62
C ALA A 320 22.62 -13.79 12.92
N VAL A 321 23.92 -13.58 12.75
CA VAL A 321 24.83 -14.56 12.12
C VAL A 321 24.78 -15.91 12.85
N LYS A 322 24.79 -15.90 14.18
CA LYS A 322 24.65 -17.12 14.97
C LYS A 322 23.29 -17.77 14.78
N PHE A 323 22.20 -17.01 14.83
CA PHE A 323 20.83 -17.51 14.71
C PHE A 323 20.60 -18.21 13.37
N TYR A 324 20.97 -17.57 12.26
CA TYR A 324 20.82 -18.17 10.93
C TYR A 324 21.78 -19.35 10.72
N SER A 325 23.01 -19.28 11.24
CA SER A 325 23.95 -20.41 11.18
C SER A 325 23.40 -21.64 11.93
N ASP A 326 22.74 -21.42 13.06
CA ASP A 326 22.21 -22.49 13.88
C ASP A 326 20.96 -23.17 13.28
N LEU A 327 20.19 -22.46 12.45
CA LEU A 327 18.89 -22.92 11.92
C LEU A 327 18.91 -23.28 10.44
N VAL A 328 19.67 -22.55 9.62
CA VAL A 328 19.66 -22.72 8.16
C VAL A 328 20.90 -23.47 7.69
N GLY A 329 22.08 -23.03 8.11
CA GLY A 329 23.36 -23.61 7.78
C GLY A 329 24.52 -22.68 8.09
N ASP A 330 25.72 -23.20 8.27
CA ASP A 330 26.88 -22.44 8.69
C ASP A 330 27.21 -21.27 7.74
N TYR A 331 27.41 -20.06 8.27
CA TYR A 331 27.82 -18.88 7.51
C TYR A 331 29.20 -19.11 6.85
N PRO A 332 29.29 -19.09 5.50
CA PRO A 332 30.52 -19.49 4.83
C PRO A 332 31.56 -18.36 4.72
N HIS A 333 31.13 -17.08 4.82
CA HIS A 333 32.00 -15.94 4.60
C HIS A 333 32.79 -15.56 5.88
N PRO A 334 33.93 -14.81 5.76
CA PRO A 334 34.79 -14.47 6.89
C PRO A 334 34.28 -13.31 7.73
N HIS A 335 33.38 -12.46 7.20
CA HIS A 335 32.83 -11.34 7.94
C HIS A 335 31.39 -11.03 7.53
N ALA A 336 30.71 -10.23 8.37
CA ALA A 336 29.42 -9.60 8.09
C ALA A 336 29.43 -8.17 8.60
N SER A 337 28.89 -7.24 7.84
CA SER A 337 28.96 -5.80 8.15
C SER A 337 27.61 -5.13 7.99
N ALA A 338 27.36 -4.06 8.77
CA ALA A 338 26.22 -3.18 8.60
C ALA A 338 26.67 -1.70 8.46
N VAL A 339 26.11 -1.01 7.50
CA VAL A 339 26.45 0.38 7.17
C VAL A 339 25.22 1.26 7.31
N MET A 340 25.40 2.41 7.96
CA MET A 340 24.37 3.43 8.02
C MET A 340 24.41 4.32 6.77
N ALA A 341 23.28 4.42 6.06
CA ALA A 341 23.06 5.41 5.01
C ALA A 341 22.40 6.68 5.58
N ASN A 342 22.85 7.85 5.13
CA ASN A 342 22.37 9.15 5.58
C ASN A 342 21.33 9.73 4.62
N GLY A 343 20.19 9.07 4.48
CA GLY A 343 19.10 9.46 3.58
C GLY A 343 19.11 8.70 2.24
N GLY A 344 18.15 9.04 1.38
CA GLY A 344 18.00 8.48 0.06
C GLY A 344 16.84 7.49 -0.05
N TYR A 345 16.72 6.57 0.87
CA TYR A 345 15.60 5.64 1.01
C TYR A 345 15.38 5.31 2.50
N GLU A 346 14.31 4.60 2.81
CA GLU A 346 14.04 4.05 4.15
C GLU A 346 14.05 2.52 4.06
N GLY A 347 14.59 1.87 5.11
CA GLY A 347 14.72 0.41 5.16
C GLY A 347 16.16 -0.07 5.04
N GLY A 348 16.35 -1.33 4.75
CA GLY A 348 17.63 -1.95 4.54
C GLY A 348 17.86 -2.41 3.09
N MET A 349 19.06 -2.94 2.83
CA MET A 349 19.40 -3.59 1.58
C MET A 349 20.58 -4.53 1.79
N GLU A 350 20.38 -5.74 1.31
CA GLU A 350 21.25 -6.88 1.41
C GLU A 350 22.32 -6.92 0.31
N TYR A 351 23.56 -6.77 0.65
CA TYR A 351 24.68 -7.09 -0.24
C TYR A 351 25.53 -8.17 0.39
N PRO A 352 26.18 -9.02 -0.40
CA PRO A 352 27.02 -10.08 0.15
C PRO A 352 28.03 -9.54 1.19
N MET A 353 27.97 -10.07 2.41
CA MET A 353 28.81 -9.71 3.53
C MET A 353 28.66 -8.27 4.08
N ILE A 354 27.86 -7.41 3.45
CA ILE A 354 27.69 -6.01 3.89
C ILE A 354 26.28 -5.53 3.58
N THR A 355 25.54 -5.18 4.60
CA THR A 355 24.17 -4.63 4.45
C THR A 355 24.17 -3.13 4.76
N VAL A 356 23.27 -2.39 4.11
CA VAL A 356 23.11 -0.94 4.33
C VAL A 356 21.72 -0.65 4.86
N LEU A 357 21.65 0.20 5.90
CA LEU A 357 20.38 0.58 6.53
C LEU A 357 20.23 2.11 6.54
N ALA A 358 19.04 2.57 6.16
CA ALA A 358 18.68 3.99 6.13
C ALA A 358 17.42 4.22 6.97
N GLY A 359 17.40 5.31 7.76
CA GLY A 359 16.26 5.68 8.58
C GLY A 359 16.58 5.86 10.06
N HIS A 360 15.52 6.11 10.83
CA HIS A 360 15.59 6.22 12.28
C HIS A 360 14.92 4.99 12.92
N TYR A 361 15.66 4.27 13.71
CA TYR A 361 15.23 3.01 14.32
C TYR A 361 15.14 3.12 15.84
N THR A 362 14.18 2.45 16.46
CA THR A 362 14.30 2.07 17.86
C THR A 362 15.36 0.97 18.02
N PRO A 363 15.90 0.71 19.21
CA PRO A 363 16.87 -0.39 19.40
C PRO A 363 16.36 -1.76 18.93
N LYS A 364 15.07 -2.05 19.12
CA LYS A 364 14.45 -3.28 18.65
C LYS A 364 14.33 -3.31 17.13
N ASP A 365 13.85 -2.20 16.53
CA ASP A 365 13.65 -2.15 15.09
C ASP A 365 14.99 -2.25 14.36
N LEU A 366 16.06 -1.60 14.89
CA LEU A 366 17.41 -1.72 14.33
C LEU A 366 17.91 -3.16 14.37
N ASP A 367 17.71 -3.86 15.51
CA ASP A 367 18.14 -5.24 15.65
C ASP A 367 17.40 -6.19 14.70
N VAL A 368 16.07 -6.05 14.62
CA VAL A 368 15.24 -6.87 13.72
C VAL A 368 15.58 -6.58 12.25
N THR A 369 15.77 -5.31 11.88
CA THR A 369 16.17 -4.95 10.52
C THR A 369 17.57 -5.48 10.19
N ILE A 370 18.55 -5.35 11.12
CA ILE A 370 19.87 -5.97 10.94
C ILE A 370 19.75 -7.48 10.77
N ALA A 371 18.89 -8.15 11.55
CA ALA A 371 18.70 -9.59 11.45
C ALA A 371 18.11 -9.98 10.09
N HIS A 372 17.15 -9.21 9.57
CA HIS A 372 16.58 -9.38 8.24
C HIS A 372 17.66 -9.27 7.16
N GLU A 373 18.39 -8.15 7.13
CA GLU A 373 19.41 -7.91 6.11
C GLU A 373 20.59 -8.88 6.19
N VAL A 374 20.95 -9.32 7.37
CA VAL A 374 21.97 -10.38 7.58
C VAL A 374 21.45 -11.73 7.09
N GLY A 375 20.15 -12.02 7.28
CA GLY A 375 19.51 -13.24 6.86
C GLY A 375 19.55 -13.46 5.33
N HIS A 376 19.50 -12.38 4.57
CA HIS A 376 19.68 -12.41 3.13
C HIS A 376 21.06 -12.90 2.68
N ASN A 377 22.08 -12.97 3.54
CA ASN A 377 23.28 -13.71 3.18
C ASN A 377 23.03 -15.19 2.94
N TRP A 378 21.97 -15.79 3.55
CA TRP A 378 21.52 -17.15 3.27
C TRP A 378 20.53 -17.18 2.11
N PHE A 379 19.45 -16.40 2.22
CA PHE A 379 18.44 -16.27 1.19
C PHE A 379 18.86 -15.11 0.26
N GLN A 380 19.04 -15.36 -1.01
CA GLN A 380 19.65 -14.50 -2.02
C GLN A 380 21.19 -14.60 -2.04
N GLY A 381 21.90 -14.29 -0.98
CA GLY A 381 23.37 -14.24 -0.95
C GLY A 381 24.07 -15.58 -1.22
N ILE A 382 23.47 -16.69 -0.75
CA ILE A 382 24.00 -18.06 -0.91
C ILE A 382 23.03 -18.93 -1.71
N LEU A 383 21.73 -18.82 -1.44
CA LEU A 383 20.66 -19.45 -2.24
C LEU A 383 20.20 -18.46 -3.32
N GLY A 384 20.98 -18.30 -4.40
CA GLY A 384 20.81 -17.24 -5.38
C GLY A 384 19.59 -17.45 -6.30
N SER A 385 18.38 -17.37 -5.76
CA SER A 385 17.15 -17.47 -6.52
C SER A 385 16.91 -16.27 -7.44
N ASN A 386 16.10 -16.46 -8.51
CA ASN A 386 15.67 -15.34 -9.36
C ASN A 386 14.56 -14.54 -8.69
N GLU A 387 14.91 -13.49 -7.98
CA GLU A 387 13.98 -12.69 -7.21
C GLU A 387 13.08 -11.81 -8.04
N ARG A 388 13.50 -11.43 -9.23
CA ARG A 388 12.63 -10.67 -10.13
C ARG A 388 11.36 -11.46 -10.47
N ASP A 389 11.49 -12.75 -10.65
CA ASP A 389 10.37 -13.62 -11.00
C ASP A 389 9.77 -14.31 -9.77
N ASN A 390 10.56 -14.53 -8.71
CA ASN A 390 10.18 -15.34 -7.55
C ASN A 390 10.66 -14.71 -6.23
N ALA A 391 10.32 -13.44 -5.96
CA ALA A 391 10.77 -12.71 -4.77
C ALA A 391 10.48 -13.42 -3.44
N TRP A 392 9.45 -14.25 -3.37
CA TRP A 392 9.10 -15.00 -2.18
C TRP A 392 10.16 -16.02 -1.73
N MET A 393 11.04 -16.48 -2.65
CA MET A 393 12.11 -17.44 -2.33
C MET A 393 13.26 -16.80 -1.54
N ASP A 394 13.38 -15.50 -1.64
CA ASP A 394 14.27 -14.68 -0.85
C ASP A 394 13.53 -14.06 0.34
N GLU A 395 12.76 -13.04 0.07
CA GLU A 395 12.08 -12.21 1.05
C GLU A 395 11.12 -13.00 1.96
N GLY A 396 10.37 -13.93 1.38
CA GLY A 396 9.39 -14.70 2.12
C GLY A 396 10.00 -15.76 3.03
N LEU A 397 11.04 -16.45 2.56
CA LEU A 397 11.78 -17.40 3.39
C LEU A 397 12.51 -16.65 4.51
N ASN A 398 13.14 -15.51 4.20
CA ASN A 398 13.81 -14.67 5.18
C ASN A 398 12.84 -14.12 6.23
N SER A 399 11.68 -13.58 5.82
CA SER A 399 10.63 -13.07 6.72
C SER A 399 10.12 -14.15 7.69
N TYR A 400 10.04 -15.42 7.26
CA TYR A 400 9.70 -16.52 8.17
C TYR A 400 10.73 -16.63 9.30
N TYR A 401 12.02 -16.53 9.02
CA TYR A 401 13.07 -16.56 10.04
C TYR A 401 13.09 -15.29 10.90
N ASP A 402 12.73 -14.12 10.35
CA ASP A 402 12.53 -12.89 11.14
C ASP A 402 11.44 -13.06 12.20
N HIS A 403 10.33 -13.69 11.85
CA HIS A 403 9.28 -14.01 12.81
C HIS A 403 9.82 -14.90 13.92
N ARG A 404 10.61 -15.93 13.59
CA ARG A 404 11.27 -16.81 14.58
C ARG A 404 12.30 -16.06 15.42
N TYR A 405 13.08 -15.15 14.81
CA TYR A 405 14.03 -14.29 15.50
C TYR A 405 13.32 -13.40 16.52
N THR A 406 12.27 -12.72 16.07
CA THR A 406 11.48 -11.84 16.92
C THR A 406 10.83 -12.59 18.09
N LEU A 407 10.27 -13.77 17.85
CA LEU A 407 9.72 -14.62 18.92
C LEU A 407 10.80 -15.08 19.90
N ASN A 408 11.98 -15.41 19.42
CA ASN A 408 13.06 -15.90 20.27
C ASN A 408 13.65 -14.82 21.19
N PHE A 409 13.84 -13.60 20.69
CA PHE A 409 14.53 -12.53 21.42
C PHE A 409 13.60 -11.44 21.97
N TYR A 410 12.37 -11.34 21.48
CA TYR A 410 11.42 -10.26 21.80
C TYR A 410 10.01 -10.73 22.18
N ALA A 411 9.80 -12.02 22.48
CA ALA A 411 8.48 -12.58 22.81
C ALA A 411 7.71 -11.81 23.89
N ASN A 412 8.42 -11.21 24.85
CA ASN A 412 7.84 -10.46 25.97
C ASN A 412 7.81 -8.94 25.74
N THR A 413 8.24 -8.46 24.58
CA THR A 413 8.18 -7.02 24.28
C THR A 413 6.84 -6.72 23.58
N GLU A 414 6.09 -5.78 24.15
CA GLU A 414 4.84 -5.33 23.52
C GLU A 414 5.11 -4.82 22.10
N GLY A 415 4.30 -5.27 21.13
CA GLY A 415 4.41 -4.82 19.74
C GLY A 415 4.28 -3.30 19.57
N VAL A 416 4.73 -2.79 18.42
CA VAL A 416 4.80 -1.37 18.06
C VAL A 416 3.45 -0.63 18.09
N VAL A 417 2.34 -1.35 18.34
CA VAL A 417 0.99 -0.78 18.34
C VAL A 417 0.75 0.05 19.61
N SER A 418 0.58 1.34 19.46
CA SER A 418 0.37 2.29 20.57
C SER A 418 -1.07 2.81 20.68
N GLY A 419 -1.48 3.25 21.86
CA GLY A 419 -2.73 3.98 22.08
C GLY A 419 -4.00 3.20 21.77
N ILE A 420 -4.91 3.81 20.98
CA ILE A 420 -6.23 3.24 20.65
C ILE A 420 -6.10 1.91 19.87
N GLN A 421 -5.12 1.79 19.00
CA GLN A 421 -4.87 0.57 18.22
C GLN A 421 -4.60 -0.62 19.14
N LYS A 422 -3.70 -0.47 20.11
CA LYS A 422 -3.41 -1.49 21.13
C LYS A 422 -4.67 -1.94 21.88
N PHE A 423 -5.54 -0.97 22.24
CA PHE A 423 -6.79 -1.25 22.93
C PHE A 423 -7.78 -2.04 22.05
N LEU A 424 -7.86 -1.72 20.75
CA LEU A 424 -8.76 -2.40 19.82
C LEU A 424 -8.28 -3.83 19.51
N ILE A 425 -7.00 -4.02 19.29
CA ILE A 425 -6.39 -5.33 18.98
C ILE A 425 -6.44 -6.27 20.19
N LYS A 426 -6.23 -5.77 21.41
CA LYS A 426 -6.28 -6.59 22.62
C LYS A 426 -7.59 -7.34 22.85
N LYS A 427 -8.68 -6.90 22.22
CA LYS A 427 -10.02 -7.53 22.32
C LYS A 427 -10.33 -8.47 21.17
N SER A 428 -9.48 -8.51 20.17
CA SER A 428 -9.58 -9.36 18.98
C SER A 428 -8.79 -10.67 19.19
N ASP A 429 -9.13 -11.69 18.44
CA ASP A 429 -8.29 -12.87 18.24
C ASP A 429 -7.51 -12.83 16.93
N TYR A 430 -7.70 -11.77 16.12
CA TYR A 430 -6.94 -11.52 14.89
C TYR A 430 -5.71 -10.66 15.17
N SER A 431 -4.58 -10.98 14.53
CA SER A 431 -3.42 -10.11 14.47
C SER A 431 -3.62 -8.96 13.45
N LEU A 432 -2.78 -7.93 13.50
CA LEU A 432 -2.84 -6.84 12.51
C LEU A 432 -2.44 -7.33 11.12
N GLU A 433 -1.40 -8.16 11.07
CA GLU A 433 -0.87 -8.78 9.84
C GLU A 433 -1.96 -9.63 9.19
N GLU A 434 -2.63 -10.48 9.95
CA GLU A 434 -3.75 -11.30 9.47
C GLU A 434 -4.89 -10.44 8.88
N ILE A 435 -5.25 -9.34 9.54
CA ILE A 435 -6.29 -8.42 9.05
C ILE A 435 -5.88 -7.80 7.71
N LEU A 436 -4.62 -7.40 7.56
CA LEU A 436 -4.10 -6.81 6.32
C LEU A 436 -4.10 -7.82 5.17
N LEU A 437 -3.67 -9.06 5.44
CA LEU A 437 -3.68 -10.16 4.48
C LEU A 437 -5.13 -10.46 4.03
N GLN A 438 -6.04 -10.66 4.97
CA GLN A 438 -7.44 -10.94 4.67
C GLN A 438 -8.14 -9.80 3.91
N ARG A 439 -7.73 -8.55 4.14
CA ARG A 439 -8.31 -7.40 3.43
C ARG A 439 -8.05 -7.44 1.93
N GLN A 440 -6.84 -7.82 1.51
CA GLN A 440 -6.51 -7.95 0.08
C GLN A 440 -7.32 -9.10 -0.55
N ASP A 441 -7.37 -10.22 0.14
CA ASP A 441 -8.08 -11.42 -0.32
C ASP A 441 -9.59 -11.21 -0.36
N PHE A 442 -10.17 -10.60 0.67
CA PHE A 442 -11.59 -10.28 0.73
C PHE A 442 -12.01 -9.34 -0.41
N ASN A 443 -11.22 -8.31 -0.69
CA ASN A 443 -11.54 -7.34 -1.74
C ASN A 443 -11.23 -7.83 -3.16
N ARG A 444 -10.72 -9.05 -3.33
CA ARG A 444 -10.31 -9.63 -4.62
C ARG A 444 -9.29 -8.74 -5.37
N LYS A 445 -8.41 -8.10 -4.60
CA LYS A 445 -7.30 -7.27 -5.10
C LYS A 445 -5.96 -7.94 -4.97
N ASN A 446 -5.94 -9.15 -4.43
CA ASN A 446 -4.77 -10.00 -4.33
C ASN A 446 -4.27 -10.43 -5.71
N GLN A 447 -3.00 -10.80 -5.76
CA GLN A 447 -2.33 -11.44 -6.88
C GLN A 447 -1.72 -12.75 -6.38
N ALA A 448 -1.42 -13.67 -7.27
CA ALA A 448 -0.73 -14.89 -6.90
C ALA A 448 0.69 -14.57 -6.39
N ILE A 449 1.19 -15.33 -5.43
CA ILE A 449 2.54 -15.16 -4.87
C ILE A 449 3.61 -15.33 -5.96
N GLN A 450 3.41 -16.28 -6.88
CA GLN A 450 4.31 -16.55 -8.01
C GLN A 450 4.17 -15.53 -9.16
N THR A 451 3.50 -14.38 -8.93
CA THR A 451 3.50 -13.30 -9.91
C THR A 451 4.86 -12.60 -9.90
N PRO A 452 5.51 -12.37 -11.06
CA PRO A 452 6.76 -11.62 -11.15
C PRO A 452 6.67 -10.26 -10.44
N SER A 453 7.73 -9.85 -9.78
CA SER A 453 7.78 -8.64 -8.94
C SER A 453 7.32 -7.38 -9.66
N ASN A 454 7.71 -7.20 -10.93
CA ASN A 454 7.32 -6.06 -11.75
C ASN A 454 5.83 -6.02 -12.12
N ASP A 455 5.13 -7.15 -12.03
CA ASP A 455 3.70 -7.28 -12.33
C ASP A 455 2.83 -7.23 -11.06
N LEU A 456 3.43 -7.19 -9.90
CA LEU A 456 2.74 -6.93 -8.64
C LEU A 456 2.41 -5.43 -8.47
N THR A 457 1.27 -5.15 -7.83
CA THR A 457 1.05 -3.82 -7.25
C THR A 457 1.96 -3.65 -6.03
N GLU A 458 2.31 -2.44 -5.64
CA GLU A 458 3.17 -2.18 -4.49
C GLU A 458 2.66 -2.86 -3.21
N ASN A 459 1.35 -2.77 -2.92
CA ASN A 459 0.76 -3.45 -1.76
C ASN A 459 0.85 -4.98 -1.86
N ASN A 460 0.65 -5.55 -3.06
CA ASN A 460 0.77 -6.99 -3.25
C ASN A 460 2.22 -7.44 -3.25
N TYR A 461 3.17 -6.59 -3.65
CA TYR A 461 4.59 -6.93 -3.56
C TYR A 461 4.97 -7.20 -2.10
N TYR A 462 4.67 -6.26 -1.19
CA TYR A 462 4.92 -6.46 0.24
C TYR A 462 4.23 -7.72 0.79
N MET A 463 2.94 -7.92 0.46
CA MET A 463 2.21 -9.08 0.97
C MET A 463 2.70 -10.41 0.38
N ASN A 464 3.01 -10.46 -0.90
CA ASN A 464 3.27 -11.70 -1.63
C ASN A 464 4.76 -12.08 -1.66
N ALA A 465 5.67 -11.11 -1.56
CA ALA A 465 7.08 -11.40 -1.43
C ALA A 465 7.44 -11.77 0.02
N TYR A 466 6.88 -11.08 1.03
CA TYR A 466 7.28 -11.19 2.44
C TYR A 466 6.29 -12.03 3.26
N GLU A 467 5.10 -11.48 3.54
CA GLU A 467 4.22 -11.96 4.61
C GLU A 467 3.53 -13.30 4.31
N LYS A 468 2.86 -13.42 3.15
CA LYS A 468 2.13 -14.65 2.81
C LYS A 468 3.03 -15.88 2.73
N PRO A 469 4.21 -15.84 2.06
CA PRO A 469 5.12 -16.97 2.05
C PRO A 469 5.62 -17.32 3.45
N ALA A 470 5.91 -16.33 4.30
CA ALA A 470 6.32 -16.55 5.68
C ALA A 470 5.24 -17.30 6.49
N GLU A 471 3.96 -16.91 6.33
CA GLU A 471 2.84 -17.62 6.94
C GLU A 471 2.72 -19.05 6.42
N PHE A 472 2.98 -19.29 5.13
CA PHE A 472 2.95 -20.65 4.58
C PHE A 472 4.08 -21.53 5.12
N MET A 473 5.24 -20.97 5.40
CA MET A 473 6.32 -21.70 6.08
C MET A 473 5.92 -22.06 7.53
N LYS A 474 5.19 -21.20 8.24
CA LYS A 474 4.62 -21.52 9.56
C LYS A 474 3.63 -22.70 9.51
N ILE A 475 2.80 -22.79 8.45
CA ILE A 475 1.91 -23.94 8.25
C ILE A 475 2.73 -25.23 8.14
N LEU A 476 3.81 -25.22 7.35
CA LEU A 476 4.68 -26.38 7.19
C LEU A 476 5.38 -26.73 8.51
N GLU A 477 5.95 -25.74 9.23
CA GLU A 477 6.57 -25.96 10.54
C GLU A 477 5.59 -26.59 11.52
N ASN A 478 4.36 -26.08 11.60
CA ASN A 478 3.37 -26.59 12.51
C ASN A 478 2.90 -28.00 12.16
N TYR A 479 2.75 -28.30 10.86
CA TYR A 479 2.26 -29.59 10.38
C TYR A 479 3.30 -30.71 10.52
N TYR A 480 4.55 -30.44 10.14
CA TYR A 480 5.63 -31.44 10.20
C TYR A 480 6.39 -31.44 11.53
N GLY A 481 6.22 -30.43 12.36
CA GLY A 481 6.98 -30.19 13.57
C GLY A 481 8.30 -29.48 13.29
N LYS A 482 8.74 -28.68 14.28
CA LYS A 482 9.88 -27.77 14.17
C LYS A 482 11.18 -28.46 13.78
N GLU A 483 11.50 -29.59 14.45
CA GLU A 483 12.76 -30.32 14.22
C GLU A 483 12.84 -30.89 12.80
N ARG A 484 11.75 -31.47 12.31
CA ARG A 484 11.69 -32.00 10.93
C ARG A 484 11.75 -30.87 9.91
N PHE A 485 11.04 -29.79 10.16
CA PHE A 485 11.08 -28.60 9.30
C PHE A 485 12.51 -28.06 9.20
N ASP A 486 13.19 -27.82 10.32
CA ASP A 486 14.56 -27.32 10.36
C ASP A 486 15.54 -28.27 9.66
N SER A 487 15.38 -29.59 9.80
CA SER A 487 16.18 -30.58 9.08
C SER A 487 15.99 -30.53 7.56
N ILE A 488 14.74 -30.34 7.09
CA ILE A 488 14.45 -30.22 5.65
C ILE A 488 15.05 -28.93 5.08
N MET A 489 14.89 -27.80 5.79
CA MET A 489 15.46 -26.53 5.35
C MET A 489 16.98 -26.54 5.35
N HIS A 490 17.61 -27.17 6.33
CA HIS A 490 19.06 -27.35 6.37
C HIS A 490 19.55 -28.20 5.17
N SER A 491 18.88 -29.32 4.88
CA SER A 491 19.23 -30.17 3.72
C SER A 491 19.01 -29.47 2.39
N TYR A 492 17.99 -28.57 2.31
CA TYR A 492 17.78 -27.73 1.15
C TYR A 492 18.93 -26.75 0.96
N PHE A 493 19.35 -26.04 2.03
CA PHE A 493 20.51 -25.16 2.01
C PHE A 493 21.78 -25.89 1.54
N GLU A 494 22.10 -27.03 2.13
CA GLU A 494 23.28 -27.81 1.75
C GLU A 494 23.28 -28.27 0.27
N SER A 495 22.11 -28.58 -0.26
CA SER A 495 21.94 -29.02 -1.66
C SER A 495 22.07 -27.87 -2.67
N TRP A 496 21.68 -26.67 -2.27
CA TRP A 496 21.52 -25.53 -3.15
C TRP A 496 22.43 -24.34 -2.86
N LYS A 497 23.27 -24.39 -1.84
CA LYS A 497 24.22 -23.30 -1.54
C LYS A 497 25.11 -22.97 -2.75
N PHE A 498 25.25 -21.69 -3.06
CA PHE A 498 25.96 -21.11 -4.20
C PHE A 498 25.42 -21.57 -5.55
N LYS A 499 24.12 -21.85 -5.64
CA LYS A 499 23.39 -22.18 -6.84
C LYS A 499 22.15 -21.30 -6.99
N HIS A 500 21.46 -21.49 -8.10
CA HIS A 500 20.25 -20.78 -8.47
C HIS A 500 19.01 -21.70 -8.36
N PRO A 501 18.46 -21.95 -7.16
CA PRO A 501 17.26 -22.75 -7.01
C PRO A 501 16.04 -21.99 -7.57
N GLN A 502 15.11 -22.76 -8.13
CA GLN A 502 13.82 -22.25 -8.59
C GLN A 502 12.68 -22.82 -7.75
N PRO A 503 11.44 -22.27 -7.83
CA PRO A 503 10.28 -22.79 -7.11
C PRO A 503 10.06 -24.30 -7.24
N THR A 504 10.30 -24.83 -8.45
CA THR A 504 10.19 -26.26 -8.74
C THR A 504 11.23 -27.10 -8.00
N ASP A 505 12.41 -26.57 -7.77
CA ASP A 505 13.48 -27.26 -7.02
C ASP A 505 13.15 -27.29 -5.53
N PHE A 506 12.65 -26.19 -4.99
CA PHE A 506 12.19 -26.10 -3.59
C PHE A 506 11.02 -27.05 -3.34
N ARG A 507 10.00 -27.04 -4.22
CA ARG A 507 8.88 -27.98 -4.17
C ARG A 507 9.35 -29.43 -4.19
N LYS A 508 10.19 -29.80 -5.15
CA LYS A 508 10.70 -31.16 -5.30
C LYS A 508 11.49 -31.61 -4.06
N HIS A 509 12.26 -30.70 -3.45
CA HIS A 509 12.99 -30.98 -2.23
C HIS A 509 12.04 -31.35 -1.09
N TRP A 510 10.98 -30.57 -0.87
CA TRP A 510 9.96 -30.83 0.14
C TRP A 510 9.18 -32.13 -0.13
N GLU A 511 8.70 -32.33 -1.37
CA GLU A 511 7.98 -33.54 -1.75
C GLU A 511 8.84 -34.80 -1.56
N THR A 512 10.15 -34.72 -1.85
CA THR A 512 11.09 -35.84 -1.64
C THR A 512 11.34 -36.10 -0.15
N ALA A 513 11.47 -35.06 0.68
CA ALA A 513 11.78 -35.19 2.10
C ALA A 513 10.59 -35.64 2.94
N THR A 514 9.36 -35.38 2.47
CA THR A 514 8.13 -35.66 3.23
C THR A 514 7.34 -36.84 2.70
N ASP A 515 7.51 -37.21 1.42
CA ASP A 515 6.66 -38.14 0.64
C ASP A 515 5.19 -37.67 0.58
N ASP A 516 4.96 -36.37 0.72
CA ASP A 516 3.63 -35.74 0.61
C ASP A 516 3.52 -34.90 -0.67
N ASN A 517 2.32 -34.84 -1.25
CA ASN A 517 2.02 -33.98 -2.38
C ASN A 517 1.81 -32.54 -1.90
N MET A 518 2.59 -31.58 -2.44
CA MET A 518 2.55 -30.18 -2.08
C MET A 518 1.70 -29.32 -3.04
N SER A 519 0.81 -29.92 -3.84
CA SER A 519 -0.03 -29.16 -4.81
C SER A 519 -0.91 -28.13 -4.13
N TRP A 520 -1.47 -28.43 -2.95
CA TRP A 520 -2.27 -27.49 -2.18
C TRP A 520 -1.53 -26.16 -1.88
N LEU A 521 -0.19 -26.25 -1.69
CA LEU A 521 0.64 -25.09 -1.43
C LEU A 521 1.08 -24.40 -2.73
N PHE A 522 1.76 -25.13 -3.62
CA PHE A 522 2.39 -24.53 -4.80
C PHE A 522 1.41 -24.23 -5.93
N ASP A 523 0.43 -25.10 -6.19
CA ASP A 523 -0.51 -24.93 -7.31
C ASP A 523 -1.73 -24.10 -6.88
N ASP A 524 -2.26 -24.33 -5.66
CA ASP A 524 -3.48 -23.66 -5.21
C ASP A 524 -3.17 -22.33 -4.50
N LEU A 525 -2.40 -22.32 -3.40
CA LEU A 525 -2.19 -21.11 -2.61
C LEU A 525 -1.16 -20.14 -3.18
N MET A 526 -0.06 -20.65 -3.79
CA MET A 526 1.01 -19.77 -4.29
C MET A 526 0.80 -19.32 -5.74
N SER A 527 0.24 -20.21 -6.60
CA SER A 527 0.05 -19.91 -8.03
C SER A 527 -1.31 -19.30 -8.36
N SER A 528 -2.23 -19.24 -7.41
CA SER A 528 -3.58 -18.73 -7.62
C SER A 528 -3.96 -17.65 -6.63
N THR A 529 -5.16 -17.10 -6.78
CA THR A 529 -5.79 -16.17 -5.83
C THR A 529 -7.00 -16.81 -5.14
N GLU A 530 -7.08 -18.12 -5.16
CA GLU A 530 -8.15 -18.85 -4.49
C GLU A 530 -8.02 -18.72 -2.96
N GLN A 531 -9.14 -18.80 -2.26
CA GLN A 531 -9.24 -18.52 -0.83
C GLN A 531 -9.64 -19.79 -0.09
N LEU A 532 -8.89 -20.13 0.93
CA LEU A 532 -9.20 -21.23 1.83
C LEU A 532 -10.43 -20.91 2.71
N ASP A 533 -11.35 -21.85 2.87
CA ASP A 533 -12.52 -21.73 3.77
C ASP A 533 -12.87 -23.13 4.29
N TYR A 534 -12.36 -23.49 5.45
CA TYR A 534 -12.79 -24.65 6.21
C TYR A 534 -13.97 -24.27 7.11
N LYS A 535 -14.88 -25.23 7.33
CA LYS A 535 -16.07 -24.99 8.15
C LYS A 535 -16.43 -26.21 8.98
N ILE A 536 -16.76 -26.01 10.23
CA ILE A 536 -17.51 -27.03 11.00
C ILE A 536 -18.97 -26.90 10.58
N LEU A 537 -19.44 -27.86 9.77
CA LEU A 537 -20.79 -27.87 9.26
C LEU A 537 -21.79 -28.32 10.33
N ASP A 538 -21.42 -29.34 11.11
CA ASP A 538 -22.27 -29.95 12.12
C ASP A 538 -21.43 -30.57 13.23
N ILE A 539 -22.02 -30.64 14.44
CA ILE A 539 -21.48 -31.34 15.61
C ILE A 539 -22.59 -32.13 16.27
N LYS A 540 -22.35 -33.42 16.53
CA LYS A 540 -23.31 -34.33 17.18
C LYS A 540 -22.66 -35.03 18.39
N ASP A 541 -23.45 -35.15 19.42
CA ASP A 541 -23.14 -35.97 20.59
C ASP A 541 -23.43 -37.46 20.30
N ASN A 542 -22.41 -38.31 20.39
CA ASN A 542 -22.52 -39.76 20.24
C ASN A 542 -22.12 -40.50 21.53
N GLY A 543 -22.49 -39.94 22.70
CA GLY A 543 -22.20 -40.53 24.00
C GLY A 543 -20.74 -40.32 24.44
N SER A 544 -19.83 -41.14 23.97
CA SER A 544 -18.37 -41.04 24.30
C SER A 544 -17.58 -40.15 23.40
N GLU A 545 -18.13 -39.75 22.26
CA GLU A 545 -17.41 -38.99 21.24
C GLU A 545 -18.25 -37.79 20.73
N TRP A 546 -17.60 -36.76 20.29
CA TRP A 546 -18.14 -35.72 19.41
C TRP A 546 -17.92 -36.13 17.96
N VAL A 547 -18.97 -36.14 17.16
CA VAL A 547 -18.93 -36.39 15.71
C VAL A 547 -19.02 -35.07 15.01
N LEU A 548 -17.92 -34.64 14.37
CA LEU A 548 -17.79 -33.38 13.62
C LEU A 548 -17.94 -33.67 12.13
N THR A 549 -18.77 -32.91 11.44
CA THR A 549 -18.74 -32.84 9.98
C THR A 549 -18.02 -31.59 9.58
N ILE A 550 -16.88 -31.74 8.93
CA ILE A 550 -16.05 -30.63 8.42
C ILE A 550 -16.21 -30.54 6.92
N GLU A 551 -16.47 -29.35 6.41
CA GLU A 551 -16.56 -29.01 4.99
C GLU A 551 -15.38 -28.12 4.58
N ASN A 552 -14.73 -28.45 3.49
CA ASN A 552 -13.82 -27.56 2.77
C ASN A 552 -14.58 -26.94 1.59
N LYS A 553 -14.94 -25.68 1.69
CA LYS A 553 -15.69 -24.96 0.66
C LYS A 553 -14.83 -24.53 -0.53
N SER A 554 -13.52 -24.46 -0.35
CA SER A 554 -12.56 -23.99 -1.36
C SER A 554 -12.08 -25.09 -2.29
N GLY A 555 -12.04 -26.32 -1.79
CA GLY A 555 -11.40 -27.44 -2.47
C GLY A 555 -9.86 -27.47 -2.33
N ILE A 556 -9.23 -26.46 -1.70
CA ILE A 556 -7.80 -26.43 -1.43
C ILE A 556 -7.48 -27.39 -0.27
N ALA A 557 -6.81 -28.48 -0.56
CA ALA A 557 -6.57 -29.56 0.40
C ALA A 557 -5.37 -29.25 1.35
N ALA A 558 -5.36 -28.09 1.98
CA ALA A 558 -4.35 -27.70 2.96
C ALA A 558 -4.51 -28.54 4.26
N PRO A 559 -3.41 -29.00 4.88
CA PRO A 559 -3.51 -29.68 6.17
C PRO A 559 -4.08 -28.73 7.23
N PHE A 560 -4.85 -29.26 8.18
CA PHE A 560 -5.51 -28.47 9.22
C PHE A 560 -5.43 -29.15 10.59
N GLU A 561 -5.69 -28.35 11.62
CA GLU A 561 -5.72 -28.82 13.00
C GLU A 561 -7.11 -28.71 13.59
N ILE A 562 -7.43 -29.66 14.48
CA ILE A 562 -8.54 -29.57 15.39
C ILE A 562 -7.97 -29.32 16.79
N ASN A 563 -8.41 -28.25 17.42
CA ASN A 563 -8.04 -27.84 18.76
C ASN A 563 -9.28 -27.92 19.66
N CYS A 564 -9.18 -28.64 20.79
CA CYS A 564 -10.21 -28.67 21.82
C CYS A 564 -9.78 -27.77 22.98
N LEU A 565 -10.63 -26.82 23.34
CA LEU A 565 -10.30 -25.77 24.31
C LEU A 565 -11.21 -25.84 25.54
N LYS A 566 -10.65 -25.53 26.72
CA LYS A 566 -11.37 -25.26 27.96
C LYS A 566 -11.06 -23.84 28.44
N ASN A 567 -12.07 -22.98 28.54
CA ASN A 567 -11.87 -21.57 28.91
C ASN A 567 -10.77 -20.86 28.07
N ASN A 568 -10.75 -21.11 26.75
CA ASN A 568 -9.73 -20.65 25.79
C ASN A 568 -8.31 -21.24 25.98
N VAL A 569 -8.10 -22.20 26.84
CA VAL A 569 -6.84 -22.95 26.97
C VAL A 569 -6.93 -24.23 26.14
N GLU A 570 -5.95 -24.49 25.29
CA GLU A 570 -5.88 -25.71 24.48
C GLU A 570 -5.62 -26.95 25.38
N ILE A 571 -6.53 -27.93 25.30
CA ILE A 571 -6.43 -29.22 26.06
C ILE A 571 -6.01 -30.34 25.14
N LEU A 572 -6.42 -30.33 23.89
CA LEU A 572 -6.11 -31.35 22.90
C LEU A 572 -5.90 -30.69 21.54
N LYS A 573 -4.85 -31.15 20.87
CA LYS A 573 -4.50 -30.75 19.50
C LYS A 573 -4.32 -32.02 18.66
N LYS A 574 -4.89 -32.01 17.44
CA LYS A 574 -4.75 -33.09 16.47
C LYS A 574 -4.68 -32.56 15.04
N SER A 575 -3.61 -32.91 14.34
CA SER A 575 -3.39 -32.54 12.95
C SER A 575 -4.02 -33.56 12.00
N PHE A 576 -4.52 -33.09 10.86
CA PHE A 576 -5.15 -33.89 9.81
C PHE A 576 -4.60 -33.48 8.43
N LYS A 577 -4.54 -34.45 7.51
CA LYS A 577 -4.30 -34.17 6.09
C LYS A 577 -5.44 -33.33 5.53
N GLY A 578 -5.14 -32.50 4.52
CA GLY A 578 -6.14 -31.70 3.81
C GLY A 578 -7.21 -32.58 3.14
N ILE A 579 -8.39 -32.03 3.02
CA ILE A 579 -9.57 -32.66 2.40
C ILE A 579 -10.10 -31.80 1.26
N ASN A 580 -10.62 -32.42 0.21
CA ASN A 580 -11.18 -31.66 -0.93
C ASN A 580 -12.62 -31.19 -0.71
N ASN A 581 -13.44 -31.96 -0.02
CA ASN A 581 -14.88 -31.67 0.17
C ASN A 581 -15.30 -31.75 1.63
N GLN A 582 -15.71 -32.93 2.09
CA GLN A 582 -16.19 -33.15 3.46
C GLN A 582 -15.53 -34.37 4.09
N VAL A 583 -15.37 -34.30 5.41
CA VAL A 583 -14.95 -35.42 6.24
C VAL A 583 -15.76 -35.46 7.54
N VAL A 584 -15.98 -36.65 8.07
CA VAL A 584 -16.55 -36.85 9.38
C VAL A 584 -15.44 -37.31 10.34
N LEU A 585 -15.19 -36.52 11.37
CA LEU A 585 -14.17 -36.77 12.38
C LEU A 585 -14.82 -37.10 13.72
N LYS A 586 -14.18 -37.99 14.48
CA LYS A 586 -14.57 -38.34 15.83
C LYS A 586 -13.52 -37.84 16.80
N ILE A 587 -13.97 -37.12 17.83
CA ILE A 587 -13.14 -36.58 18.91
C ILE A 587 -13.68 -37.14 20.21
N VAL A 588 -12.84 -37.87 20.94
CA VAL A 588 -13.21 -38.42 22.24
C VAL A 588 -13.58 -37.29 23.19
N LYS A 589 -14.69 -37.42 23.90
CA LYS A 589 -15.12 -36.42 24.88
C LYS A 589 -14.08 -36.21 25.97
N GLY A 590 -13.87 -34.97 26.33
CA GLY A 590 -12.97 -34.55 27.40
C GLY A 590 -13.52 -33.29 28.08
N ASP A 591 -12.78 -32.76 29.04
CA ASP A 591 -13.14 -31.53 29.74
C ASP A 591 -12.79 -30.30 28.88
N PHE A 592 -13.55 -30.09 27.81
CA PHE A 592 -13.46 -28.92 26.91
C PHE A 592 -14.85 -28.42 26.53
N ASP A 593 -14.94 -27.10 26.27
CA ASP A 593 -16.18 -26.37 25.97
C ASP A 593 -16.26 -25.89 24.53
N LEU A 594 -15.15 -25.91 23.80
CA LEU A 594 -15.04 -25.42 22.43
C LEU A 594 -14.14 -26.33 21.59
N ILE A 595 -14.58 -26.63 20.37
CA ILE A 595 -13.76 -27.26 19.33
C ILE A 595 -13.54 -26.23 18.22
N ALA A 596 -12.32 -26.11 17.75
CA ALA A 596 -11.91 -25.17 16.71
C ALA A 596 -11.16 -25.87 15.59
N ILE A 597 -11.35 -25.42 14.35
CA ILE A 597 -10.40 -25.63 13.27
C ILE A 597 -9.39 -24.49 13.35
N ASP A 598 -8.09 -24.81 13.38
CA ASP A 598 -7.00 -23.83 13.33
C ASP A 598 -7.15 -22.69 14.36
N ASN A 599 -7.24 -23.05 15.64
CA ASN A 599 -7.38 -22.08 16.73
C ASN A 599 -6.24 -21.03 16.77
N ASN A 600 -5.07 -21.37 16.26
CA ASN A 600 -3.88 -20.53 16.27
C ASN A 600 -3.77 -19.63 15.03
N HIS A 601 -4.78 -19.66 14.16
CA HIS A 601 -4.89 -18.81 12.95
C HIS A 601 -3.70 -18.95 11.98
N LEU A 602 -3.18 -20.15 11.80
CA LEU A 602 -2.07 -20.43 10.89
C LEU A 602 -2.53 -20.51 9.43
N LEU A 603 -3.73 -21.04 9.17
CA LEU A 603 -4.28 -21.14 7.83
C LEU A 603 -4.80 -19.77 7.35
N PRO A 604 -4.69 -19.42 6.07
CA PRO A 604 -5.27 -18.20 5.50
C PRO A 604 -6.78 -18.38 5.25
N ASP A 605 -7.53 -18.79 6.28
CA ASP A 605 -8.98 -19.00 6.20
C ASP A 605 -9.71 -17.66 6.12
N ILE A 606 -10.51 -17.48 5.06
CA ILE A 606 -11.20 -16.21 4.79
C ILE A 606 -12.40 -15.97 5.71
N ASN A 607 -12.90 -17.02 6.38
CA ASN A 607 -14.08 -16.93 7.21
C ASN A 607 -13.97 -17.72 8.51
N ARG A 608 -13.13 -17.30 9.41
CA ARG A 608 -12.89 -17.98 10.69
C ARG A 608 -14.12 -18.10 11.60
N SER A 609 -15.16 -17.30 11.38
CA SER A 609 -16.39 -17.38 12.20
C SER A 609 -17.15 -18.68 12.07
N ASN A 610 -16.84 -19.51 11.08
CA ASN A 610 -17.44 -20.83 10.85
C ASN A 610 -16.55 -22.00 11.30
N ASN A 611 -15.37 -21.70 11.90
CA ASN A 611 -14.39 -22.70 12.34
C ASN A 611 -14.62 -23.24 13.75
N TYR A 612 -15.68 -22.82 14.43
CA TYR A 612 -15.88 -23.13 15.84
C TYR A 612 -17.18 -23.89 16.08
N ALA A 613 -17.14 -24.79 17.07
CA ALA A 613 -18.31 -25.50 17.61
C ALA A 613 -18.24 -25.62 19.12
N GLN A 614 -19.31 -25.25 19.82
CA GLN A 614 -19.47 -25.43 21.25
C GLN A 614 -19.83 -26.88 21.56
N THR A 615 -19.29 -27.42 22.67
CA THR A 615 -19.60 -28.76 23.18
C THR A 615 -20.58 -28.74 24.35
N ILE A 616 -21.18 -27.58 24.65
CA ILE A 616 -22.19 -27.42 25.71
C ILE A 616 -23.52 -27.99 25.24
N GLY A 617 -24.17 -28.76 26.11
CA GLY A 617 -25.42 -29.46 25.78
C GLY A 617 -25.23 -30.54 24.72
N HIS A 618 -26.01 -30.50 23.65
CA HIS A 618 -25.92 -31.45 22.52
C HIS A 618 -24.89 -31.00 21.44
N GLY A 619 -24.18 -29.92 21.68
CA GLY A 619 -23.28 -29.30 20.74
C GLY A 619 -23.95 -28.26 19.86
N SER A 620 -23.18 -27.25 19.42
CA SER A 620 -23.71 -26.16 18.54
C SER A 620 -22.56 -25.48 17.77
N THR A 621 -22.80 -25.22 16.49
CA THR A 621 -21.94 -24.36 15.65
C THR A 621 -22.27 -22.86 15.81
N SER A 622 -23.29 -22.51 16.60
CA SER A 622 -23.66 -21.10 16.86
C SER A 622 -22.88 -20.55 18.04
N MET A 623 -22.06 -19.53 17.79
CA MET A 623 -21.29 -18.86 18.82
C MET A 623 -22.15 -17.90 19.67
N PRO A 624 -21.77 -17.64 20.94
CA PRO A 624 -22.53 -16.77 21.85
C PRO A 624 -22.47 -15.31 21.42
N TRP A 625 -23.54 -14.56 21.73
CA TRP A 625 -23.59 -13.12 21.54
C TRP A 625 -22.72 -12.39 22.57
N SER A 626 -22.06 -11.33 22.12
CA SER A 626 -21.26 -10.45 22.97
C SER A 626 -21.51 -8.99 22.62
N MET A 627 -21.62 -8.14 23.63
CA MET A 627 -21.64 -6.68 23.47
C MET A 627 -20.31 -6.08 23.93
N THR A 628 -19.59 -5.44 23.01
CA THR A 628 -18.25 -4.92 23.27
C THR A 628 -18.22 -3.39 23.19
N PHE A 629 -17.78 -2.74 24.26
CA PHE A 629 -17.59 -1.28 24.30
C PHE A 629 -16.33 -0.86 23.56
N LEU A 630 -16.44 0.16 22.71
CA LEU A 630 -15.34 0.69 21.91
C LEU A 630 -14.53 -0.43 21.24
N GLY A 631 -15.09 -1.01 20.21
CA GLY A 631 -14.47 -2.07 19.42
C GLY A 631 -14.77 -1.89 17.94
N GLY A 632 -14.23 -2.76 17.13
CA GLY A 632 -14.46 -2.72 15.68
C GLY A 632 -13.70 -3.81 14.96
N ILE A 633 -12.72 -4.41 15.64
CA ILE A 633 -12.00 -5.61 15.19
C ILE A 633 -12.72 -6.81 15.81
N ASP A 634 -13.06 -7.77 14.96
CA ASP A 634 -13.90 -8.90 15.35
C ASP A 634 -13.18 -9.87 16.30
N ASN A 635 -13.97 -10.74 16.92
CA ASN A 635 -13.51 -11.93 17.60
C ASN A 635 -14.28 -13.11 17.03
N SER A 636 -13.61 -14.04 16.39
CA SER A 636 -14.22 -15.14 15.64
C SER A 636 -15.00 -16.11 16.52
N LYS A 637 -14.69 -16.16 17.82
CA LYS A 637 -15.32 -17.03 18.84
C LYS A 637 -16.65 -16.49 19.39
N LYS A 638 -17.14 -15.34 18.88
CA LYS A 638 -18.34 -14.66 19.37
C LYS A 638 -19.09 -13.97 18.24
N LYS A 639 -20.42 -13.82 18.41
CA LYS A 639 -21.23 -12.92 17.57
C LYS A 639 -21.20 -11.55 18.20
N ASN A 640 -20.36 -10.64 17.68
CA ASN A 640 -20.10 -9.36 18.31
C ASN A 640 -21.07 -8.27 17.86
N ILE A 641 -21.61 -7.54 18.83
CA ILE A 641 -22.22 -6.21 18.65
C ILE A 641 -21.31 -5.21 19.36
N TYR A 642 -20.81 -4.25 18.62
CA TYR A 642 -20.00 -3.18 19.17
C TYR A 642 -20.84 -1.96 19.45
N TRP A 643 -20.51 -1.25 20.50
CA TRP A 643 -21.18 -0.01 20.87
C TRP A 643 -20.22 1.06 21.35
N SER A 644 -20.55 2.31 21.05
CA SER A 644 -19.83 3.48 21.54
C SER A 644 -20.79 4.64 21.73
N PRO A 645 -20.48 5.63 22.62
CA PRO A 645 -21.21 6.88 22.66
C PRO A 645 -21.20 7.57 21.30
N ALA A 646 -22.32 8.16 20.91
CA ALA A 646 -22.47 8.93 19.68
C ALA A 646 -22.97 10.34 20.01
N LEU A 647 -22.32 11.33 19.40
CA LEU A 647 -22.61 12.74 19.58
C LEU A 647 -22.83 13.42 18.24
N ALA A 648 -23.84 14.27 18.13
CA ALA A 648 -24.05 15.14 16.99
C ALA A 648 -24.68 16.46 17.46
N ALA A 649 -24.71 17.45 16.58
CA ALA A 649 -25.37 18.72 16.89
C ALA A 649 -25.81 19.42 15.61
N ASN A 650 -26.98 20.04 15.64
CA ASN A 650 -27.42 21.02 14.66
C ASN A 650 -28.29 22.10 15.36
N LYS A 651 -28.54 23.19 14.67
CA LYS A 651 -29.29 24.37 15.21
C LYS A 651 -30.68 24.00 15.72
N TYR A 652 -31.35 23.03 15.13
CA TYR A 652 -32.76 22.72 15.36
C TYR A 652 -32.92 21.62 16.40
N ASP A 653 -32.12 20.59 16.32
CA ASP A 653 -32.14 19.46 17.25
C ASP A 653 -31.30 19.71 18.51
N GLY A 654 -30.47 20.79 18.54
CA GLY A 654 -29.55 21.05 19.62
C GLY A 654 -28.43 19.99 19.70
N ALA A 655 -27.96 19.71 20.89
CA ALA A 655 -27.06 18.58 21.14
C ALA A 655 -27.85 17.28 21.04
N MET A 656 -27.28 16.29 20.36
CA MET A 656 -27.86 14.97 20.17
C MET A 656 -26.94 13.93 20.79
N LEU A 657 -27.46 13.14 21.72
CA LEU A 657 -26.71 12.15 22.49
C LEU A 657 -27.30 10.77 22.26
N GLY A 658 -26.46 9.76 22.08
CA GLY A 658 -26.92 8.42 21.87
C GLY A 658 -25.82 7.39 21.79
N LEU A 659 -26.08 6.31 21.08
CA LEU A 659 -25.18 5.18 20.92
C LEU A 659 -25.00 4.86 19.45
N LEU A 660 -23.76 4.57 19.04
CA LEU A 660 -23.47 3.90 17.79
C LEU A 660 -23.41 2.39 18.06
N LEU A 661 -24.18 1.61 17.33
CA LEU A 661 -24.19 0.15 17.36
C LEU A 661 -23.79 -0.37 16.00
N HIS A 662 -22.93 -1.42 15.92
CA HIS A 662 -22.49 -1.99 14.65
C HIS A 662 -21.96 -3.43 14.82
N ASN A 663 -21.81 -4.17 13.71
CA ASN A 663 -21.32 -5.54 13.71
C ASN A 663 -19.81 -5.71 13.50
N GLY A 664 -19.01 -4.68 13.77
CA GLY A 664 -17.57 -4.66 13.52
C GLY A 664 -17.21 -4.10 12.14
N PHE A 665 -15.91 -3.82 11.94
CA PHE A 665 -15.39 -3.22 10.70
C PHE A 665 -14.24 -4.05 10.09
N LEU A 666 -13.54 -4.80 10.92
CA LEU A 666 -12.40 -5.64 10.55
C LEU A 666 -12.48 -7.01 11.25
N PRO A 667 -12.06 -8.08 10.59
CA PRO A 667 -11.85 -8.16 9.14
C PRO A 667 -13.12 -7.80 8.35
N GLU A 668 -12.96 -7.45 7.07
CA GLU A 668 -14.11 -7.06 6.24
C GLU A 668 -15.10 -8.20 6.07
N LYS A 669 -16.40 -7.87 6.05
CA LYS A 669 -17.51 -8.85 5.93
C LYS A 669 -18.35 -8.60 4.70
N ASN A 670 -19.00 -9.65 4.20
CA ASN A 670 -19.96 -9.52 3.10
C ASN A 670 -21.16 -8.64 3.46
N TRP A 671 -21.50 -8.54 4.74
CA TRP A 671 -22.59 -7.69 5.22
C TRP A 671 -22.11 -6.86 6.43
N ASN A 672 -22.46 -5.60 6.40
CA ASN A 672 -22.17 -4.65 7.48
C ASN A 672 -23.42 -3.85 7.78
N TRP A 673 -23.58 -3.51 9.05
CA TRP A 673 -24.63 -2.58 9.47
C TRP A 673 -24.10 -1.67 10.58
N ALA A 674 -24.68 -0.46 10.62
CA ALA A 674 -24.44 0.49 11.71
C ALA A 674 -25.72 1.29 11.94
N VAL A 675 -26.06 1.54 13.21
CA VAL A 675 -27.18 2.38 13.60
C VAL A 675 -26.77 3.28 14.76
N ALA A 676 -27.09 4.56 14.64
CA ALA A 676 -26.85 5.55 15.67
C ALA A 676 -28.15 6.29 16.05
N PRO A 677 -28.96 5.71 16.96
CA PRO A 677 -30.11 6.41 17.54
C PRO A 677 -29.61 7.51 18.49
N LEU A 678 -30.09 8.74 18.29
CA LEU A 678 -29.71 9.93 19.04
C LEU A 678 -30.94 10.63 19.63
N TYR A 679 -30.91 10.94 20.90
CA TYR A 679 -31.92 11.80 21.51
C TYR A 679 -31.50 13.26 21.36
N ALA A 680 -32.34 14.07 20.73
CA ALA A 680 -32.10 15.48 20.46
C ALA A 680 -32.64 16.37 21.60
N THR A 681 -31.75 17.15 22.22
CA THR A 681 -32.10 17.99 23.38
C THR A 681 -32.92 19.23 23.00
N GLY A 682 -32.82 19.71 21.75
CA GLY A 682 -33.54 20.87 21.26
C GLY A 682 -34.93 20.57 20.69
N SER A 683 -35.07 19.41 20.00
CA SER A 683 -36.35 18.98 19.45
C SER A 683 -37.12 17.99 20.34
N HIS A 684 -36.48 17.43 21.37
CA HIS A 684 -37.02 16.37 22.24
C HIS A 684 -37.53 15.15 21.45
N LYS A 685 -36.82 14.80 20.35
CA LYS A 685 -37.19 13.72 19.46
C LYS A 685 -36.03 12.73 19.30
N LEU A 686 -36.38 11.50 18.90
CA LEU A 686 -35.41 10.54 18.46
C LEU A 686 -35.00 10.88 17.01
N THR A 687 -33.71 11.05 16.80
CA THR A 687 -33.06 11.34 15.52
C THR A 687 -31.97 10.33 15.26
N GLY A 688 -31.22 10.44 14.18
CA GLY A 688 -30.03 9.62 13.94
C GLY A 688 -29.87 9.13 12.52
N VAL A 689 -28.98 8.16 12.38
CA VAL A 689 -28.59 7.54 11.11
C VAL A 689 -28.54 6.03 11.22
N ALA A 690 -28.79 5.35 10.11
CA ALA A 690 -28.64 3.90 9.99
C ALA A 690 -28.14 3.56 8.58
N ASP A 691 -27.32 2.53 8.47
CA ASP A 691 -26.94 1.97 7.19
C ASP A 691 -26.74 0.46 7.28
N ILE A 692 -26.98 -0.21 6.16
CA ILE A 692 -26.70 -1.62 5.95
C ILE A 692 -26.18 -1.79 4.53
N ASP A 693 -25.17 -2.62 4.36
CA ASP A 693 -24.67 -3.03 3.06
C ASP A 693 -24.40 -4.53 2.99
N PHE A 694 -24.61 -5.08 1.80
CA PHE A 694 -24.32 -6.45 1.46
C PHE A 694 -23.53 -6.52 0.16
N SER A 695 -22.35 -7.15 0.19
CA SER A 695 -21.42 -7.20 -0.94
C SER A 695 -21.28 -8.61 -1.51
N PHE A 696 -21.35 -8.72 -2.83
CA PHE A 696 -21.08 -9.94 -3.60
C PHE A 696 -19.88 -9.72 -4.50
N PHE A 697 -18.93 -10.64 -4.47
CA PHE A 697 -17.72 -10.59 -5.28
C PHE A 697 -17.80 -11.57 -6.43
N LYS A 698 -17.44 -11.10 -7.62
CA LYS A 698 -17.23 -11.88 -8.83
C LYS A 698 -15.79 -11.62 -9.31
N LYS A 699 -15.28 -12.42 -10.26
CA LYS A 699 -13.91 -12.31 -10.74
C LYS A 699 -13.48 -10.88 -11.13
N ASN A 700 -14.36 -10.10 -11.77
CA ASN A 700 -14.03 -8.79 -12.34
C ASN A 700 -14.89 -7.63 -11.80
N HIS A 701 -15.78 -7.89 -10.84
CA HIS A 701 -16.64 -6.84 -10.28
C HIS A 701 -17.17 -7.20 -8.89
N LYS A 702 -17.46 -6.17 -8.12
CA LYS A 702 -18.15 -6.24 -6.83
C LYS A 702 -19.52 -5.61 -6.98
N ILE A 703 -20.56 -6.29 -6.52
CA ILE A 703 -21.91 -5.75 -6.43
C ILE A 703 -22.19 -5.48 -4.96
N THR A 704 -22.55 -4.25 -4.63
CA THR A 704 -22.96 -3.86 -3.28
C THR A 704 -24.42 -3.42 -3.29
N LEU A 705 -25.23 -4.09 -2.52
CA LEU A 705 -26.60 -3.68 -2.18
C LEU A 705 -26.53 -2.91 -0.87
N SER A 706 -27.07 -1.70 -0.82
CA SER A 706 -27.06 -0.93 0.42
C SER A 706 -28.36 -0.18 0.64
N ALA A 707 -28.66 0.13 1.91
CA ALA A 707 -29.73 1.02 2.30
C ALA A 707 -29.23 1.93 3.42
N ALA A 708 -29.35 3.23 3.22
CA ALA A 708 -28.99 4.23 4.23
C ALA A 708 -30.23 5.03 4.65
N GLY A 709 -30.38 5.27 5.94
CA GLY A 709 -31.48 6.03 6.53
C GLY A 709 -30.98 7.16 7.43
N LYS A 710 -31.72 8.28 7.48
CA LYS A 710 -31.45 9.36 8.43
C LYS A 710 -32.69 10.18 8.70
N GLN A 711 -32.76 10.74 9.93
CA GLN A 711 -33.83 11.61 10.37
C GLN A 711 -33.29 12.73 11.23
N PHE A 712 -33.62 14.00 10.88
CA PHE A 712 -33.24 15.20 11.62
C PHE A 712 -34.25 16.32 11.41
N SER A 713 -34.28 17.28 12.34
CA SER A 713 -34.99 18.54 12.14
C SER A 713 -34.16 19.47 11.23
N PHE A 714 -34.85 20.25 10.38
CA PHE A 714 -34.18 21.05 9.35
C PHE A 714 -34.63 22.52 9.31
N LYS A 715 -35.72 22.84 9.95
CA LYS A 715 -36.29 24.21 9.95
C LYS A 715 -37.10 24.47 11.19
N LYS A 716 -37.04 25.71 11.69
CA LYS A 716 -37.94 26.23 12.72
C LYS A 716 -38.93 27.20 12.10
N THR A 717 -40.20 27.03 12.40
CA THR A 717 -41.26 27.90 11.88
C THR A 717 -41.35 29.19 12.70
N PRO A 718 -42.00 30.27 12.21
CA PRO A 718 -42.25 31.46 12.99
C PRO A 718 -43.05 31.20 14.29
N THR A 719 -43.84 30.15 14.31
CA THR A 719 -44.61 29.67 15.47
C THR A 719 -43.82 28.72 16.37
N ASN A 720 -42.50 28.70 16.25
CA ASN A 720 -41.59 27.85 17.02
C ASN A 720 -41.72 26.32 16.81
N ASN A 721 -42.52 25.86 15.86
CA ASN A 721 -42.58 24.42 15.55
C ASN A 721 -41.35 24.00 14.78
N LEU A 722 -40.79 22.81 15.11
CA LEU A 722 -39.67 22.22 14.42
C LEU A 722 -40.17 21.25 13.36
N LEU A 723 -39.75 21.46 12.14
CA LEU A 723 -40.00 20.59 10.99
C LEU A 723 -38.85 19.61 10.83
N ALA A 724 -39.19 18.32 10.65
CA ALA A 724 -38.24 17.23 10.46
C ALA A 724 -38.38 16.60 9.09
N TYR A 725 -37.30 15.95 8.65
CA TYR A 725 -37.31 15.05 7.51
C TYR A 725 -36.83 13.67 7.92
N SER A 726 -37.31 12.66 7.21
CA SER A 726 -36.76 11.30 7.24
C SER A 726 -36.50 10.83 5.83
N LYS A 727 -35.41 10.11 5.64
CA LYS A 727 -34.90 9.69 4.34
C LYS A 727 -34.44 8.25 4.41
N ILE A 728 -34.82 7.44 3.39
CA ILE A 728 -34.29 6.10 3.17
C ILE A 728 -33.79 6.03 1.72
N THR A 729 -32.60 5.52 1.53
CA THR A 729 -31.95 5.46 0.21
C THR A 729 -31.40 4.04 -0.04
N PRO A 730 -32.18 3.11 -0.60
CA PRO A 730 -31.64 1.90 -1.17
C PRO A 730 -30.79 2.20 -2.39
N SER A 731 -29.73 1.42 -2.59
CA SER A 731 -28.85 1.54 -3.75
C SER A 731 -28.18 0.23 -4.14
N VAL A 732 -27.83 0.14 -5.42
CA VAL A 732 -27.01 -0.92 -6.00
C VAL A 732 -25.79 -0.27 -6.63
N THR A 733 -24.61 -0.69 -6.23
CA THR A 733 -23.36 -0.21 -6.83
C THR A 733 -22.60 -1.39 -7.39
N ILE A 734 -22.10 -1.24 -8.62
CA ILE A 734 -21.26 -2.23 -9.31
C ILE A 734 -19.91 -1.56 -9.55
N ASP A 735 -18.89 -2.03 -8.85
CA ASP A 735 -17.51 -1.63 -9.04
C ASP A 735 -16.82 -2.60 -10.00
N PHE A 736 -16.16 -2.08 -11.05
CA PHE A 736 -15.48 -2.87 -12.06
C PHE A 736 -13.98 -2.70 -11.94
N TRP A 737 -13.23 -3.80 -12.09
CA TRP A 737 -11.78 -3.80 -12.25
C TRP A 737 -11.35 -4.83 -13.28
N LYS A 738 -10.32 -4.52 -14.06
CA LYS A 738 -9.87 -5.41 -15.15
C LYS A 738 -8.62 -6.19 -14.78
N LYS A 739 -7.61 -5.49 -14.28
CA LYS A 739 -6.30 -6.06 -13.92
C LYS A 739 -5.81 -5.41 -12.64
N PRO A 740 -5.03 -6.12 -11.80
CA PRO A 740 -4.46 -5.56 -10.57
C PRO A 740 -3.69 -4.25 -10.80
N LEU A 741 -2.86 -4.20 -11.86
CA LEU A 741 -2.09 -3.01 -12.24
C LEU A 741 -2.91 -1.94 -12.99
N SER A 742 -4.21 -2.15 -13.21
CA SER A 742 -5.03 -1.14 -13.89
C SER A 742 -5.19 0.09 -13.01
N GLN A 743 -4.77 1.22 -13.53
CA GLN A 743 -4.97 2.53 -12.89
C GLN A 743 -6.42 3.05 -13.05
N ILE A 744 -7.31 2.29 -13.69
CA ILE A 744 -8.68 2.70 -13.96
C ILE A 744 -9.65 1.97 -13.05
N ILE A 745 -10.35 2.71 -12.21
CA ILE A 745 -11.45 2.24 -11.36
C ILE A 745 -12.75 2.79 -11.93
N GLN A 746 -13.74 1.92 -12.14
CA GLN A 746 -15.05 2.29 -12.72
C GLN A 746 -16.16 1.83 -11.79
N SER A 747 -17.23 2.61 -11.70
CA SER A 747 -18.38 2.29 -10.88
C SER A 747 -19.67 2.74 -11.53
N LEU A 748 -20.67 1.86 -11.53
CA LEU A 748 -22.06 2.17 -11.90
C LEU A 748 -22.90 2.09 -10.63
N SER A 749 -23.64 3.16 -10.31
CA SER A 749 -24.52 3.20 -9.14
C SER A 749 -25.94 3.59 -9.53
N ILE A 750 -26.89 2.84 -9.00
CA ILE A 750 -28.32 3.13 -9.10
C ILE A 750 -28.82 3.32 -7.68
N ARG A 751 -29.45 4.45 -7.39
CA ARG A 751 -30.05 4.71 -6.09
C ARG A 751 -31.46 5.26 -6.23
N HIS A 752 -32.31 4.92 -5.26
CA HIS A 752 -33.63 5.49 -5.10
C HIS A 752 -33.76 6.09 -3.71
N THR A 753 -34.25 7.33 -3.63
CA THR A 753 -34.43 8.01 -2.33
C THR A 753 -35.91 8.20 -2.06
N PHE A 754 -36.37 7.64 -0.96
CA PHE A 754 -37.64 7.96 -0.34
C PHE A 754 -37.41 9.04 0.69
N LEU A 755 -37.98 10.21 0.47
CA LEU A 755 -37.83 11.35 1.36
C LEU A 755 -39.22 11.76 1.88
N ASN A 756 -39.37 11.78 3.19
CA ASN A 756 -40.54 12.35 3.88
C ASN A 756 -40.09 13.70 4.51
N GLU A 757 -40.78 14.75 4.17
CA GLU A 757 -40.48 16.10 4.67
C GLU A 757 -41.74 16.70 5.29
N GLN A 758 -41.60 17.25 6.48
CA GLN A 758 -42.67 17.98 7.15
C GLN A 758 -42.82 19.40 6.56
N SER A 759 -44.02 19.82 6.35
CA SER A 759 -44.37 21.17 5.87
C SER A 759 -45.56 21.74 6.65
N ILE A 760 -45.61 23.07 6.73
CA ILE A 760 -46.74 23.79 7.31
C ILE A 760 -47.87 23.80 6.29
N PHE A 761 -49.05 23.51 6.78
CA PHE A 761 -50.29 23.70 6.04
C PHE A 761 -51.21 24.62 6.84
N LYS A 762 -51.70 25.70 6.21
CA LYS A 762 -52.77 26.56 6.73
C LYS A 762 -54.09 26.11 6.05
N ASP A 763 -55.09 25.80 6.82
CA ASP A 763 -56.44 25.55 6.26
C ASP A 763 -57.17 26.90 6.06
N SER A 764 -58.37 26.82 5.49
CA SER A 764 -59.26 27.95 5.23
C SER A 764 -59.68 28.75 6.52
N ILE A 765 -59.40 28.19 7.68
CA ILE A 765 -59.70 28.77 9.03
C ILE A 765 -58.40 29.27 9.71
N GLU A 766 -57.30 29.44 8.96
CA GLU A 766 -55.99 29.85 9.49
C GLU A 766 -55.36 28.89 10.52
N LYS A 767 -55.91 27.69 10.71
CA LYS A 767 -55.36 26.70 11.64
C LYS A 767 -54.10 26.09 11.02
N ILE A 768 -52.96 26.24 11.70
CA ILE A 768 -51.68 25.71 11.31
C ILE A 768 -51.63 24.23 11.66
N SER A 769 -51.40 23.38 10.68
CA SER A 769 -51.12 21.94 10.86
C SER A 769 -49.78 21.57 10.19
N ILE A 770 -49.09 20.57 10.74
CA ILE A 770 -47.91 19.98 10.14
C ILE A 770 -48.32 18.76 9.30
N LYS A 771 -48.03 18.78 8.03
CA LYS A 771 -48.27 17.64 7.13
C LYS A 771 -46.98 17.04 6.61
N ASN A 772 -46.95 15.73 6.43
CA ASN A 772 -45.87 14.99 5.82
C ASN A 772 -46.05 14.93 4.29
N LYS A 773 -44.99 15.23 3.56
CA LYS A 773 -44.94 15.06 2.09
C LYS A 773 -43.87 14.05 1.71
N TRP A 774 -44.24 13.08 0.89
CA TRP A 774 -43.33 12.08 0.36
C TRP A 774 -42.84 12.45 -1.03
N PHE A 775 -41.54 12.27 -1.22
CA PHE A 775 -40.83 12.54 -2.49
C PHE A 775 -40.02 11.32 -2.87
N ASN A 776 -39.95 11.06 -4.18
CA ASN A 776 -39.23 9.95 -4.78
C ASN A 776 -38.23 10.47 -5.78
N ILE A 777 -36.96 10.15 -5.56
CA ILE A 777 -35.84 10.59 -6.39
C ILE A 777 -35.07 9.35 -6.85
N SER A 778 -35.00 9.14 -8.17
CA SER A 778 -34.24 8.04 -8.77
C SER A 778 -32.99 8.58 -9.43
N GLU A 779 -31.85 7.97 -9.22
CA GLU A 779 -30.56 8.38 -9.78
C GLU A 779 -29.82 7.18 -10.35
N ILE A 780 -29.24 7.36 -11.53
CA ILE A 780 -28.22 6.48 -12.08
C ILE A 780 -26.97 7.30 -12.36
N SER A 781 -25.83 6.79 -11.92
CA SER A 781 -24.54 7.46 -12.15
C SER A 781 -23.44 6.49 -12.53
N TYR A 782 -22.63 6.90 -13.48
CA TYR A 782 -21.40 6.22 -13.84
C TYR A 782 -20.22 7.12 -13.48
N SER A 783 -19.19 6.54 -12.87
CA SER A 783 -17.95 7.23 -12.54
C SER A 783 -16.74 6.40 -12.96
N ALA A 784 -15.67 7.10 -13.37
CA ALA A 784 -14.37 6.48 -13.58
C ALA A 784 -13.28 7.37 -12.96
N LYS A 785 -12.26 6.71 -12.41
CA LYS A 785 -11.09 7.35 -11.83
C LYS A 785 -9.84 6.73 -12.46
N ILE A 786 -8.98 7.57 -12.99
CA ILE A 786 -7.66 7.22 -13.52
C ILE A 786 -6.63 7.67 -12.50
N GLN A 787 -5.95 6.70 -11.88
CA GLN A 787 -4.95 6.92 -10.84
C GLN A 787 -3.57 7.18 -11.45
N ASN A 788 -3.43 8.29 -12.20
CA ASN A 788 -2.13 8.73 -12.71
C ASN A 788 -1.47 9.64 -11.67
N THR A 789 -0.17 9.47 -11.41
CA THR A 789 0.55 10.25 -10.41
C THR A 789 0.65 11.73 -10.74
N LEU A 790 0.93 12.06 -12.00
CA LEU A 790 1.13 13.43 -12.45
C LEU A 790 -0.18 14.14 -12.76
N THR A 791 -1.14 13.40 -13.32
CA THR A 791 -2.42 13.94 -13.79
C THR A 791 -3.58 13.02 -13.38
N PRO A 792 -3.82 12.82 -12.07
CA PRO A 792 -4.96 12.02 -11.64
C PRO A 792 -6.26 12.66 -12.16
N THR A 793 -7.08 11.84 -12.78
CA THR A 793 -8.31 12.28 -13.44
C THR A 793 -9.49 11.47 -12.94
N SER A 794 -10.62 12.11 -12.68
CA SER A 794 -11.87 11.41 -12.43
C SER A 794 -13.04 12.11 -13.09
N PHE A 795 -14.00 11.34 -13.59
CA PHE A 795 -15.23 11.91 -14.10
C PHE A 795 -16.46 11.16 -13.60
N ARG A 796 -17.57 11.86 -13.57
CA ARG A 796 -18.88 11.31 -13.22
C ARG A 796 -19.95 11.86 -14.15
N VAL A 797 -20.79 10.96 -14.66
CA VAL A 797 -22.05 11.30 -15.34
C VAL A 797 -23.18 10.83 -14.45
N CYS A 798 -24.19 11.67 -14.27
CA CYS A 798 -25.34 11.34 -13.44
C CYS A 798 -26.64 11.79 -14.12
N VAL A 799 -27.63 10.93 -14.09
CA VAL A 799 -29.01 11.23 -14.52
C VAL A 799 -29.93 11.02 -13.32
N GLU A 800 -30.66 12.05 -12.98
CA GLU A 800 -31.62 12.06 -11.87
C GLU A 800 -33.02 12.34 -12.38
N LYS A 801 -33.98 11.54 -11.92
CA LYS A 801 -35.40 11.75 -12.15
C LYS A 801 -36.09 12.03 -10.83
N TYR A 802 -36.87 13.11 -10.80
CA TYR A 802 -37.62 13.52 -9.64
C TYR A 802 -39.07 13.88 -10.02
N CYS A 803 -40.02 13.40 -9.22
CA CYS A 803 -41.45 13.72 -9.34
C CYS A 803 -41.93 14.32 -8.02
N TYR A 804 -42.67 15.42 -8.09
CA TYR A 804 -43.20 16.12 -6.93
C TYR A 804 -44.52 16.80 -7.27
N GLU A 805 -45.30 17.17 -6.29
CA GLU A 805 -46.60 17.84 -6.47
C GLU A 805 -46.55 19.24 -5.88
N ILE A 806 -47.13 20.20 -6.68
CA ILE A 806 -47.32 21.56 -6.27
C ILE A 806 -48.73 21.97 -6.64
N PHE A 807 -49.54 22.40 -5.64
CA PHE A 807 -50.94 22.81 -5.81
C PHE A 807 -51.74 21.81 -6.67
N ASP A 808 -51.70 20.53 -6.26
CA ASP A 808 -52.37 19.40 -6.90
C ASP A 808 -51.93 19.12 -8.37
N ARG A 809 -50.85 19.75 -8.80
CA ARG A 809 -50.21 19.50 -10.11
C ARG A 809 -48.93 18.71 -9.95
N ARG A 810 -48.91 17.54 -10.59
CA ARG A 810 -47.70 16.70 -10.63
C ARG A 810 -46.65 17.31 -11.57
N GLN A 811 -45.51 17.62 -11.01
CA GLN A 811 -44.36 18.11 -11.73
C GLN A 811 -43.27 17.06 -11.79
N LYS A 812 -42.45 17.10 -12.83
CA LYS A 812 -41.29 16.20 -12.96
C LYS A 812 -40.11 16.93 -13.59
N PHE A 813 -38.91 16.52 -13.20
CA PHE A 813 -37.72 16.85 -13.98
C PHE A 813 -36.84 15.64 -14.19
N VAL A 814 -36.04 15.71 -15.29
CA VAL A 814 -34.85 14.87 -15.49
C VAL A 814 -33.66 15.84 -15.52
N LYS A 815 -32.74 15.62 -14.61
CA LYS A 815 -31.51 16.38 -14.49
C LYS A 815 -30.35 15.51 -14.93
N THR A 816 -29.47 16.06 -15.80
CA THR A 816 -28.24 15.39 -16.20
C THR A 816 -27.07 16.25 -15.80
N THR A 817 -26.05 15.62 -15.19
CA THR A 817 -24.82 16.32 -14.78
C THR A 817 -23.60 15.56 -15.24
N PHE A 818 -22.57 16.32 -15.61
CA PHE A 818 -21.22 15.85 -15.89
C PHE A 818 -20.23 16.60 -14.99
N GLU A 819 -19.33 15.85 -14.36
CA GLU A 819 -18.25 16.40 -13.56
C GLU A 819 -16.94 15.75 -14.00
N LEU A 820 -15.92 16.59 -14.22
CA LEU A 820 -14.55 16.16 -14.50
C LEU A 820 -13.62 16.83 -13.49
N ASN A 821 -12.87 16.04 -12.74
CA ASN A 821 -11.79 16.54 -11.89
C ASN A 821 -10.46 16.06 -12.48
N GLN A 822 -9.52 16.99 -12.64
CA GLN A 822 -8.20 16.70 -13.13
C GLN A 822 -7.17 17.54 -12.37
N ASP A 823 -6.21 16.87 -11.77
CA ASP A 823 -5.09 17.52 -11.12
C ASP A 823 -3.89 17.54 -12.04
N PHE A 824 -3.03 18.54 -11.89
CA PHE A 824 -1.75 18.66 -12.58
C PHE A 824 -0.64 18.86 -11.56
N MET A 825 0.25 17.90 -11.45
CA MET A 825 1.43 18.06 -10.62
C MET A 825 2.49 18.83 -11.40
N TYR A 826 2.85 20.04 -10.93
CA TYR A 826 3.83 20.90 -11.57
C TYR A 826 5.21 20.89 -10.87
N ARG A 827 5.25 20.36 -9.64
CA ARG A 827 6.45 20.09 -8.86
C ARG A 827 6.15 18.95 -7.90
N GLU A 828 7.18 18.29 -7.38
CA GLU A 828 7.01 17.25 -6.36
C GLU A 828 6.13 17.73 -5.21
N GLY A 829 5.04 16.98 -4.93
CA GLY A 829 4.05 17.30 -3.91
C GLY A 829 3.24 18.59 -4.14
N ARG A 830 3.36 19.26 -5.30
CA ARG A 830 2.64 20.50 -5.62
C ARG A 830 1.76 20.33 -6.85
N LYS A 831 0.46 20.65 -6.68
CA LYS A 831 -0.58 20.41 -7.69
C LYS A 831 -1.40 21.66 -7.97
N ILE A 832 -1.88 21.74 -9.19
CA ILE A 832 -3.02 22.55 -9.60
C ILE A 832 -4.22 21.60 -9.70
N TYR A 833 -5.31 21.93 -9.05
CA TYR A 833 -6.57 21.20 -9.08
C TYR A 833 -7.52 21.91 -10.02
N SER A 834 -8.16 21.16 -10.90
CA SER A 834 -9.21 21.69 -11.76
C SER A 834 -10.46 20.83 -11.68
N ARG A 835 -11.62 21.47 -11.63
CA ARG A 835 -12.92 20.81 -11.66
C ARG A 835 -13.82 21.49 -12.66
N LEU A 836 -14.26 20.78 -13.68
CA LEU A 836 -15.29 21.19 -14.62
C LEU A 836 -16.61 20.54 -14.22
N PHE A 837 -17.66 21.32 -14.09
CA PHE A 837 -19.02 20.83 -13.86
C PHE A 837 -19.94 21.41 -14.93
N VAL A 838 -20.82 20.55 -15.44
CA VAL A 838 -21.88 20.92 -16.37
C VAL A 838 -23.16 20.21 -15.95
N GLY A 839 -24.24 20.96 -15.81
CA GLY A 839 -25.53 20.38 -15.44
C GLY A 839 -26.71 21.09 -16.12
N GLY A 840 -27.72 20.32 -16.46
CA GLY A 840 -28.91 20.86 -17.11
C GLY A 840 -30.15 19.96 -16.93
N PHE A 841 -31.28 20.50 -17.31
CA PHE A 841 -32.57 19.85 -17.27
C PHE A 841 -33.09 19.57 -18.68
N PRO A 842 -32.83 18.36 -19.24
CA PRO A 842 -33.48 17.94 -20.49
C PRO A 842 -35.02 18.00 -20.39
N VAL A 843 -35.55 17.67 -19.23
CA VAL A 843 -36.98 17.78 -18.93
C VAL A 843 -37.16 18.52 -17.59
N ASN A 844 -37.98 19.57 -17.58
CA ASN A 844 -38.40 20.28 -16.37
C ASN A 844 -39.78 20.87 -16.60
N THR A 845 -40.85 20.17 -16.21
CA THR A 845 -42.22 20.61 -16.40
C THR A 845 -42.62 21.79 -15.50
N GLY A 846 -41.87 21.96 -14.38
CA GLY A 846 -42.08 23.10 -13.47
C GLY A 846 -41.31 24.38 -13.87
N ARG A 847 -40.57 24.40 -14.98
CA ARG A 847 -39.71 25.52 -15.40
C ARG A 847 -40.42 26.84 -15.45
N ASN A 848 -41.61 26.87 -16.02
CA ASN A 848 -42.42 28.08 -16.27
C ASN A 848 -43.51 28.30 -15.19
N SER A 849 -43.55 27.44 -14.14
CA SER A 849 -44.54 27.66 -13.08
C SER A 849 -44.15 28.90 -12.27
N GLY A 850 -45.08 29.87 -12.13
CA GLY A 850 -44.85 31.12 -11.38
C GLY A 850 -44.62 30.96 -9.86
N LEU A 851 -44.38 29.80 -9.39
CA LEU A 851 -44.38 29.38 -8.02
C LEU A 851 -43.01 29.36 -7.36
N GLY A 852 -42.09 30.20 -7.77
CA GLY A 852 -40.78 30.31 -7.13
C GLY A 852 -39.86 29.08 -7.39
N PHE A 853 -38.85 28.95 -6.60
CA PHE A 853 -37.93 27.81 -6.67
C PHE A 853 -38.64 26.53 -6.20
N THR A 854 -39.28 25.93 -7.15
CA THR A 854 -39.61 24.53 -7.04
C THR A 854 -38.30 23.74 -7.08
N ARG A 855 -38.26 22.53 -6.54
CA ARG A 855 -37.04 21.72 -6.34
C ARG A 855 -36.21 21.40 -7.61
N GLY A 856 -36.65 21.81 -8.79
CA GLY A 856 -35.95 21.63 -10.04
C GLY A 856 -34.99 22.76 -10.37
N PHE A 857 -33.89 22.89 -9.64
CA PHE A 857 -32.84 23.86 -9.93
C PHE A 857 -31.45 23.30 -9.67
N LEU A 858 -30.46 23.91 -10.28
CA LEU A 858 -29.04 23.70 -10.09
C LEU A 858 -28.43 24.96 -9.48
N GLY A 859 -27.41 24.86 -8.66
CA GLY A 859 -26.74 25.99 -8.05
C GLY A 859 -25.26 26.06 -8.41
N LEU A 860 -24.77 27.24 -8.81
CA LEU A 860 -23.32 27.50 -8.93
C LEU A 860 -22.63 27.41 -7.56
N SER A 861 -23.34 27.81 -6.49
CA SER A 861 -22.99 27.55 -5.12
C SER A 861 -24.20 26.96 -4.40
N ALA A 862 -24.02 26.13 -3.39
CA ALA A 862 -25.15 25.49 -2.71
C ALA A 862 -25.08 25.69 -1.20
N ARG A 863 -26.21 26.17 -0.65
CA ARG A 863 -26.52 26.22 0.77
C ARG A 863 -27.48 25.07 1.12
N GLY A 864 -27.78 24.93 2.41
CA GLY A 864 -28.61 23.86 2.91
C GLY A 864 -30.00 23.74 2.28
N PHE A 865 -30.66 24.86 1.96
CA PHE A 865 -31.96 24.87 1.29
C PHE A 865 -31.93 24.31 -0.15
N ALA A 866 -30.75 24.43 -0.80
CA ALA A 866 -30.55 23.93 -2.17
C ALA A 866 -30.37 22.40 -2.22
N ASP A 867 -29.99 21.76 -1.12
CA ASP A 867 -29.83 20.31 -1.04
C ASP A 867 -31.19 19.61 -0.81
N TYR A 868 -32.06 19.62 -1.80
CA TYR A 868 -33.38 19.00 -1.76
C TYR A 868 -33.34 17.46 -1.59
N ARG A 869 -32.18 16.85 -1.82
CA ARG A 869 -31.95 15.41 -1.56
C ARG A 869 -31.60 15.12 -0.13
N TYR A 870 -31.30 16.14 0.68
CA TYR A 870 -30.77 15.99 2.06
C TYR A 870 -29.53 15.09 2.09
N ASP A 871 -28.66 15.22 1.10
CA ASP A 871 -27.43 14.41 1.04
C ASP A 871 -26.36 14.93 1.99
N ASP A 872 -26.15 16.23 2.07
CA ASP A 872 -25.18 16.85 2.96
C ASP A 872 -25.72 17.13 4.37
N TYR A 873 -24.82 17.23 5.33
CA TYR A 873 -25.16 17.63 6.69
C TYR A 873 -24.85 19.10 6.89
N TYR A 874 -25.85 19.88 7.31
CA TYR A 874 -25.71 21.28 7.63
C TYR A 874 -26.00 21.53 9.10
N LEU A 875 -25.11 22.31 9.75
CA LEU A 875 -25.29 22.74 11.13
C LEU A 875 -26.49 23.69 11.29
N GLY A 876 -26.74 24.51 10.26
CA GLY A 876 -27.90 25.41 10.16
C GLY A 876 -28.49 25.40 8.76
N ARG A 877 -29.16 24.31 8.33
CA ARG A 877 -29.60 24.08 6.96
C ARG A 877 -30.38 25.23 6.32
N ASN A 878 -31.27 25.85 7.07
CA ASN A 878 -32.12 26.96 6.61
C ASN A 878 -31.85 28.27 7.37
N GLU A 879 -30.69 28.41 7.99
CA GLU A 879 -30.29 29.67 8.62
C GLU A 879 -29.92 30.70 7.57
N VAL A 880 -30.42 31.92 7.74
CA VAL A 880 -30.24 33.00 6.76
C VAL A 880 -29.23 34.04 7.22
N THR A 881 -28.94 34.07 8.50
CA THR A 881 -28.02 35.03 9.15
C THR A 881 -27.03 34.32 10.05
N GLY A 882 -25.96 35.02 10.41
CA GLY A 882 -24.91 34.50 11.30
C GLY A 882 -24.01 33.43 10.66
N LEU A 883 -23.10 32.88 11.45
CA LEU A 883 -22.06 31.97 11.03
C LEU A 883 -22.61 30.71 10.32
N LEU A 884 -23.70 30.14 10.85
CA LEU A 884 -24.26 28.91 10.31
C LEU A 884 -24.86 29.09 8.88
N SER A 885 -25.23 30.34 8.51
CA SER A 885 -25.67 30.65 7.16
C SER A 885 -24.53 30.70 6.13
N GLN A 886 -23.28 30.64 6.59
CA GLN A 886 -22.09 30.65 5.74
C GLN A 886 -21.61 29.23 5.35
N GLN A 887 -22.27 28.19 5.89
CA GLN A 887 -21.96 26.83 5.49
C GLN A 887 -22.39 26.57 4.06
N ILE A 888 -21.42 26.14 3.21
CA ILE A 888 -21.68 25.64 1.86
C ILE A 888 -21.61 24.11 1.86
N GLY A 889 -22.27 23.48 0.90
CA GLY A 889 -22.25 22.02 0.78
C GLY A 889 -20.89 21.50 0.33
N SER A 890 -20.52 20.33 0.81
CA SER A 890 -19.29 19.65 0.38
C SER A 890 -19.40 19.09 -1.03
N THR A 891 -20.63 18.86 -1.51
CA THR A 891 -20.97 18.32 -2.82
C THR A 891 -21.75 19.32 -3.67
N THR A 892 -21.33 20.58 -3.64
CA THR A 892 -21.98 21.64 -4.41
C THR A 892 -21.90 21.40 -5.90
N GLU A 893 -23.00 21.59 -6.63
CA GLU A 893 -23.05 21.33 -8.07
C GLU A 893 -22.05 22.21 -8.81
N GLY A 894 -22.18 23.54 -8.76
CA GLY A 894 -21.24 24.46 -9.42
C GLY A 894 -19.92 24.67 -8.67
N GLY A 895 -19.86 24.44 -7.37
CA GLY A 895 -18.62 24.47 -6.58
C GLY A 895 -18.03 25.85 -6.27
N LEU A 896 -18.73 26.96 -6.57
CA LEU A 896 -18.27 28.29 -6.21
C LEU A 896 -18.37 28.50 -4.68
N LYS A 897 -17.35 29.15 -4.09
CA LYS A 897 -17.13 29.22 -2.63
C LYS A 897 -17.79 30.45 -1.99
N TYR A 898 -19.05 30.72 -2.34
CA TYR A 898 -19.83 31.79 -1.70
C TYR A 898 -21.17 31.26 -1.20
N ALA A 899 -21.76 31.94 -0.22
CA ALA A 899 -23.09 31.64 0.28
C ALA A 899 -24.02 32.85 0.04
N LEU A 900 -25.00 32.70 -0.85
CA LEU A 900 -25.98 33.77 -1.12
C LEU A 900 -26.91 33.95 0.09
N PRO A 901 -27.34 35.21 0.39
CA PRO A 901 -28.38 35.42 1.40
C PRO A 901 -29.71 34.83 0.91
N GLU A 902 -30.53 34.33 1.80
CA GLU A 902 -31.92 33.96 1.50
C GLU A 902 -32.78 35.20 1.40
N GLY A 903 -33.75 35.20 0.50
CA GLY A 903 -34.64 36.32 0.27
C GLY A 903 -34.18 37.29 -0.84
N ASP A 904 -33.06 37.03 -1.47
CA ASP A 904 -32.68 37.81 -2.65
C ASP A 904 -33.54 37.39 -3.83
N GLU A 905 -34.39 38.24 -4.32
CA GLU A 905 -35.30 38.01 -5.45
C GLU A 905 -34.53 37.74 -6.76
N THR A 906 -33.23 37.98 -6.75
CA THR A 906 -32.40 37.93 -7.94
C THR A 906 -32.14 36.56 -8.50
N ARG A 907 -32.21 35.50 -7.70
CA ARG A 907 -31.85 34.07 -8.06
C ARG A 907 -30.48 33.94 -8.71
N VAL A 908 -29.58 34.84 -8.44
CA VAL A 908 -28.26 34.86 -9.05
C VAL A 908 -27.50 33.58 -8.74
N GLY A 909 -26.97 32.91 -9.76
CA GLY A 909 -26.23 31.65 -9.61
C GLY A 909 -27.08 30.38 -9.46
N TYR A 910 -28.42 30.48 -9.46
CA TYR A 910 -29.32 29.34 -9.53
C TYR A 910 -29.98 29.22 -10.88
N SER A 911 -30.26 28.02 -11.36
CA SER A 911 -30.83 27.75 -12.67
C SER A 911 -31.80 26.58 -12.64
N ASN A 912 -32.93 26.77 -13.36
CA ASN A 912 -33.87 25.71 -13.71
C ASN A 912 -33.64 25.15 -15.13
N ASN A 913 -32.59 25.62 -15.82
CA ASN A 913 -32.20 25.21 -17.17
C ASN A 913 -30.83 24.52 -17.18
N PHE A 914 -29.78 25.35 -17.00
CA PHE A 914 -28.41 24.93 -17.25
C PHE A 914 -27.40 25.74 -16.43
N ILE A 915 -26.38 25.05 -15.91
CA ILE A 915 -25.15 25.66 -15.36
C ILE A 915 -23.89 24.96 -15.87
N ALA A 916 -22.83 25.76 -15.96
CA ALA A 916 -21.47 25.23 -16.14
C ALA A 916 -20.52 26.00 -15.23
N SER A 917 -19.49 25.31 -14.70
CA SER A 917 -18.48 25.98 -13.87
C SER A 917 -17.11 25.33 -14.03
N LEU A 918 -16.07 26.15 -13.87
CA LEU A 918 -14.68 25.74 -13.75
C LEU A 918 -14.15 26.25 -12.41
N ASN A 919 -13.69 25.34 -11.57
CA ASN A 919 -13.08 25.63 -10.29
C ASN A 919 -11.59 25.30 -10.38
N LEU A 920 -10.75 26.25 -10.03
CA LEU A 920 -9.30 26.11 -10.00
C LEU A 920 -8.79 26.34 -8.58
N LYS A 921 -7.81 25.55 -8.17
CA LYS A 921 -7.11 25.69 -6.89
C LYS A 921 -5.68 25.23 -7.06
N ALA A 922 -4.72 25.86 -6.39
CA ALA A 922 -3.33 25.50 -6.57
C ALA A 922 -2.57 25.53 -5.23
N HIS A 923 -1.61 24.62 -5.07
CA HIS A 923 -0.58 24.81 -4.06
C HIS A 923 0.28 26.03 -4.42
N LEU A 924 0.78 26.73 -3.41
CA LEU A 924 1.80 27.76 -3.62
C LEU A 924 3.18 27.09 -3.86
N PRO A 925 4.07 27.71 -4.63
CA PRO A 925 5.41 27.14 -4.89
C PRO A 925 6.34 27.17 -3.65
N VAL A 926 5.89 27.76 -2.55
CA VAL A 926 6.61 27.88 -1.27
C VAL A 926 5.97 27.01 -0.19
N LYS A 927 6.78 26.50 0.75
CA LYS A 927 6.26 25.81 1.95
C LYS A 927 5.77 26.85 2.96
N LEU A 928 4.48 26.78 3.30
CA LEU A 928 3.89 27.54 4.40
C LEU A 928 3.58 26.59 5.56
N PRO A 929 3.52 27.10 6.81
CA PRO A 929 3.13 26.32 7.97
C PRO A 929 1.72 25.73 7.86
N LEU A 930 0.81 26.44 7.16
CA LEU A 930 -0.53 26.01 6.82
C LEU A 930 -0.61 25.82 5.30
N ASP A 931 -1.27 24.75 4.85
CA ASP A 931 -1.48 24.46 3.44
C ASP A 931 -2.59 25.35 2.85
N ILE A 932 -2.27 26.65 2.74
CA ILE A 932 -3.17 27.67 2.16
C ILE A 932 -3.04 27.62 0.63
N LYS A 933 -4.18 27.52 -0.04
CA LYS A 933 -4.26 27.44 -1.50
C LYS A 933 -5.07 28.61 -2.06
N PRO A 934 -4.56 29.41 -2.99
CA PRO A 934 -5.38 30.29 -3.81
C PRO A 934 -6.37 29.47 -4.63
N TYR A 935 -7.59 30.02 -4.77
CA TYR A 935 -8.61 29.47 -5.64
C TYR A 935 -9.22 30.54 -6.55
N PHE A 936 -9.72 30.09 -7.69
CA PHE A 936 -10.49 30.90 -8.63
C PHE A 936 -11.60 30.06 -9.23
N ASP A 937 -12.83 30.55 -9.11
CA ASP A 937 -14.03 29.89 -9.62
C ASP A 937 -14.69 30.78 -10.67
N ILE A 938 -15.06 30.20 -11.80
CA ILE A 938 -15.90 30.83 -12.81
C ILE A 938 -17.09 29.92 -13.12
N GLY A 939 -18.29 30.54 -13.19
CA GLY A 939 -19.51 29.80 -13.48
C GLY A 939 -20.44 30.55 -14.37
N TYR A 940 -21.17 29.83 -15.21
CA TYR A 940 -22.24 30.36 -16.07
C TYR A 940 -23.54 29.69 -15.66
N PHE A 941 -24.61 30.48 -15.60
CA PHE A 941 -25.95 29.94 -15.42
C PHE A 941 -26.93 30.57 -16.42
N SER A 942 -27.95 29.81 -16.75
CA SER A 942 -29.06 30.26 -17.59
C SER A 942 -30.37 29.85 -16.93
N ASP A 943 -31.16 30.80 -16.45
CA ASP A 943 -32.39 30.57 -15.70
C ASP A 943 -33.62 31.16 -16.46
N THR A 944 -34.68 30.38 -16.54
CA THR A 944 -35.97 30.86 -17.10
C THR A 944 -36.83 31.35 -15.95
N ARG A 945 -37.18 32.65 -16.02
CA ARG A 945 -38.03 33.27 -14.97
C ARG A 945 -39.50 32.81 -15.04
N PRO A 946 -40.25 32.93 -13.95
CA PRO A 946 -41.68 32.65 -13.94
C PRO A 946 -42.43 33.39 -15.05
N GLY A 947 -43.33 32.67 -15.73
CA GLY A 947 -44.05 33.19 -16.90
C GLY A 947 -43.45 32.83 -18.25
N GLY A 948 -42.19 32.32 -18.30
CA GLY A 948 -41.55 31.88 -19.54
C GLY A 948 -41.05 32.95 -20.49
N GLU A 949 -41.29 34.22 -20.16
CA GLU A 949 -41.07 35.38 -21.07
C GLU A 949 -39.63 35.84 -21.15
N ARG A 950 -38.80 35.53 -20.18
CA ARG A 950 -37.37 35.93 -20.16
C ARG A 950 -36.46 34.83 -19.59
N THR A 951 -35.39 34.52 -20.34
CA THR A 951 -34.25 33.79 -19.85
C THR A 951 -33.14 34.76 -19.43
N THR A 952 -32.69 34.68 -18.20
CA THR A 952 -31.50 35.41 -17.73
C THR A 952 -30.29 34.49 -17.77
N SER A 953 -29.17 35.02 -18.23
CA SER A 953 -27.91 34.31 -18.26
C SER A 953 -26.78 35.23 -17.81
N GLN A 954 -25.86 34.70 -17.03
CA GLN A 954 -24.77 35.49 -16.49
C GLN A 954 -23.55 34.64 -16.16
N TRP A 955 -22.38 35.21 -16.31
CA TRP A 955 -21.13 34.70 -15.77
C TRP A 955 -20.90 35.26 -14.36
N LEU A 956 -20.54 34.37 -13.44
CA LEU A 956 -20.16 34.72 -12.08
C LEU A 956 -18.75 34.22 -11.81
N MET A 957 -17.96 35.03 -11.11
CA MET A 957 -16.60 34.69 -10.73
C MET A 957 -16.38 34.99 -9.25
N SER A 958 -15.62 34.15 -8.61
CA SER A 958 -15.12 34.37 -7.25
C SER A 958 -13.69 33.85 -7.11
N GLY A 959 -12.89 34.53 -6.29
CA GLY A 959 -11.50 34.10 -6.04
C GLY A 959 -11.08 34.48 -4.63
N GLY A 960 -10.12 33.76 -4.09
CA GLY A 960 -9.67 33.97 -2.73
C GLY A 960 -8.66 32.91 -2.25
N LEU A 961 -8.63 32.72 -0.95
CA LEU A 961 -7.79 31.74 -0.28
C LEU A 961 -8.62 30.63 0.36
N SER A 962 -8.16 29.41 0.28
CA SER A 962 -8.75 28.25 0.95
C SER A 962 -7.74 27.58 1.86
N TRP A 963 -8.24 27.09 3.00
CA TRP A 963 -7.55 26.15 3.85
C TRP A 963 -8.47 24.94 4.08
N GLU A 964 -7.92 23.73 3.87
CA GLU A 964 -8.70 22.50 3.94
C GLU A 964 -7.97 21.47 4.82
N LEU A 965 -8.68 20.95 5.81
CA LEU A 965 -8.23 19.82 6.60
C LEU A 965 -8.68 18.55 5.90
N SER A 966 -7.82 18.06 5.00
CA SER A 966 -8.20 16.95 4.12
C SER A 966 -9.52 17.26 3.40
N ASP A 967 -10.39 16.28 3.25
CA ASP A 967 -11.72 16.46 2.67
C ASP A 967 -12.83 16.60 3.73
N TYR A 968 -12.47 16.75 5.01
CA TYR A 968 -13.44 16.79 6.11
C TYR A 968 -13.98 18.18 6.40
N PHE A 969 -13.12 19.17 6.32
CA PHE A 969 -13.44 20.53 6.67
C PHE A 969 -12.70 21.52 5.78
N GLY A 970 -13.38 22.58 5.33
CA GLY A 970 -12.78 23.63 4.53
C GLY A 970 -13.22 25.01 4.99
N ILE A 971 -12.30 25.98 4.97
CA ILE A 971 -12.55 27.41 5.14
C ILE A 971 -12.15 28.12 3.86
N TYR A 972 -13.01 28.99 3.38
CA TYR A 972 -12.82 29.75 2.15
C TYR A 972 -12.98 31.24 2.46
N VAL A 973 -11.92 32.01 2.15
CA VAL A 973 -11.85 33.45 2.34
C VAL A 973 -11.88 34.13 0.98
N PRO A 974 -13.06 34.50 0.47
CA PRO A 974 -13.18 35.15 -0.82
C PRO A 974 -12.65 36.59 -0.77
N LEU A 975 -11.78 36.92 -1.71
CA LEU A 975 -11.15 38.24 -1.86
C LEU A 975 -11.72 38.97 -3.07
N TYR A 976 -12.31 38.27 -4.01
CA TYR A 976 -12.83 38.80 -5.27
C TYR A 976 -14.20 38.21 -5.61
N PHE A 977 -15.11 39.06 -6.07
CA PHE A 977 -16.39 38.73 -6.69
C PHE A 977 -16.59 39.55 -7.99
N SER A 978 -17.17 38.92 -9.00
CA SER A 978 -17.48 39.59 -10.26
C SER A 978 -18.63 40.60 -10.12
N GLY A 979 -18.61 41.61 -11.01
CA GLY A 979 -19.64 42.64 -11.10
C GLY A 979 -19.24 43.97 -10.51
N LYS A 980 -20.13 44.97 -10.56
CA LYS A 980 -19.91 46.32 -10.08
C LYS A 980 -20.80 46.61 -8.89
N SER A 981 -20.42 47.62 -8.08
CA SER A 981 -21.17 48.05 -6.91
C SER A 981 -22.49 48.73 -7.23
N ASP A 982 -22.62 49.34 -8.42
CA ASP A 982 -23.80 50.04 -8.95
C ASP A 982 -24.83 49.08 -9.59
N ASP A 983 -24.45 47.83 -9.88
CA ASP A 983 -25.39 46.81 -10.34
C ASP A 983 -25.91 45.99 -9.13
N PRO A 984 -27.18 46.18 -8.73
CA PRO A 984 -27.75 45.46 -7.58
C PRO A 984 -27.84 43.97 -7.78
N ASN A 985 -27.76 43.47 -9.01
CA ASN A 985 -27.79 42.06 -9.36
C ASN A 985 -26.39 41.45 -9.55
N SER A 986 -25.33 42.23 -9.40
CA SER A 986 -23.97 41.72 -9.47
C SER A 986 -23.65 40.90 -8.22
N LEU A 987 -22.81 39.84 -8.36
CA LEU A 987 -22.35 39.03 -7.23
C LEU A 987 -21.62 39.92 -6.21
N TYR A 988 -20.82 40.89 -6.66
CA TYR A 988 -20.14 41.85 -5.78
C TYR A 988 -21.12 42.62 -4.89
N SER A 989 -22.16 43.20 -5.48
CA SER A 989 -23.16 44.00 -4.75
C SER A 989 -23.95 43.13 -3.76
N ILE A 990 -24.37 41.94 -4.14
CA ILE A 990 -25.09 41.00 -3.30
C ILE A 990 -24.23 40.57 -2.08
N MET A 991 -22.97 40.21 -2.31
CA MET A 991 -22.08 39.76 -1.25
C MET A 991 -21.63 40.88 -0.31
N THR A 992 -21.56 42.14 -0.80
CA THR A 992 -21.22 43.30 0.03
C THR A 992 -22.37 43.75 0.91
N ARG A 993 -23.61 43.63 0.45
CA ARG A 993 -24.82 43.89 1.25
C ARG A 993 -24.96 42.96 2.46
N ARG A 994 -24.29 41.84 2.46
CA ARG A 994 -24.30 40.84 3.55
C ARG A 994 -23.61 41.31 4.82
N GLY A 995 -22.83 42.38 4.78
CA GLY A 995 -22.13 42.94 5.90
C GLY A 995 -20.61 42.98 5.75
N GLY A 996 -19.87 43.03 6.84
CA GLY A 996 -18.41 43.11 6.84
C GLY A 996 -17.71 41.87 6.26
N PHE A 997 -16.40 41.93 6.12
CA PHE A 997 -15.57 40.91 5.50
C PHE A 997 -15.83 39.49 6.05
N LEU A 998 -15.96 39.33 7.38
CA LEU A 998 -16.20 38.02 7.98
C LEU A 998 -17.52 37.36 7.58
N SER A 999 -18.53 38.16 7.20
CA SER A 999 -19.82 37.62 6.74
C SER A 999 -19.75 36.96 5.36
N ARG A 1000 -18.64 37.15 4.63
CA ARG A 1000 -18.39 36.59 3.29
C ARG A 1000 -17.58 35.31 3.35
N VAL A 1001 -16.86 35.06 4.44
CA VAL A 1001 -16.11 33.81 4.67
C VAL A 1001 -17.09 32.63 4.70
N THR A 1002 -16.78 31.57 3.96
CA THR A 1002 -17.61 30.36 3.95
C THR A 1002 -16.84 29.17 4.47
N PHE A 1003 -17.56 28.15 4.91
CA PHE A 1003 -16.96 26.90 5.33
C PHE A 1003 -17.78 25.71 4.84
N SER A 1004 -17.10 24.56 4.73
CA SER A 1004 -17.75 23.27 4.41
C SER A 1004 -17.43 22.22 5.45
N VAL A 1005 -18.41 21.33 5.71
CA VAL A 1005 -18.25 20.20 6.62
C VAL A 1005 -18.74 18.93 5.89
N ASN A 1006 -17.87 17.96 5.74
CA ASN A 1006 -18.18 16.70 5.06
C ASN A 1006 -18.22 15.52 6.04
N LEU A 1007 -19.35 15.36 6.71
CA LEU A 1007 -19.52 14.25 7.65
C LEU A 1007 -19.67 12.88 6.98
N LYS A 1008 -19.92 12.80 5.65
CA LYS A 1008 -19.93 11.53 4.92
C LYS A 1008 -18.59 10.80 4.97
N LYS A 1009 -17.51 11.55 5.19
CA LYS A 1009 -16.14 11.01 5.31
C LYS A 1009 -15.73 10.75 6.76
N LEU A 1010 -16.44 11.28 7.75
CA LEU A 1010 -16.28 10.97 9.18
C LEU A 1010 -16.93 9.62 9.57
N ASP A 1011 -17.20 8.75 8.62
CA ASP A 1011 -17.61 7.38 8.89
C ASP A 1011 -16.51 6.67 9.69
N LEU A 1012 -16.85 6.29 10.93
CA LEU A 1012 -15.95 5.54 11.83
C LEU A 1012 -15.36 4.29 11.16
N ARG A 1013 -16.13 3.64 10.26
CA ARG A 1013 -15.67 2.52 9.45
C ARG A 1013 -14.51 2.92 8.54
N ARG A 1014 -14.56 4.11 7.94
CA ARG A 1014 -13.47 4.63 7.10
C ARG A 1014 -12.26 5.07 7.91
N MET A 1015 -12.50 5.64 9.09
CA MET A 1015 -11.42 6.04 10.00
C MET A 1015 -10.64 4.81 10.51
N ILE A 1016 -11.34 3.76 10.90
CA ILE A 1016 -10.72 2.50 11.36
C ILE A 1016 -10.07 1.74 10.18
N LYS A 1017 -10.68 1.79 8.98
CA LYS A 1017 -10.08 1.21 7.76
C LYS A 1017 -8.86 2.00 7.23
N ALA A 1018 -8.65 3.20 7.67
CA ALA A 1018 -7.48 4.03 7.31
C ALA A 1018 -6.31 3.88 8.31
N ILE A 1019 -6.55 3.25 9.43
CA ILE A 1019 -5.55 2.76 10.39
C ILE A 1019 -5.03 1.41 9.91
#